data_be0ed5c20099a18981d7f94d7dfed992
#
_entry.id   be0ed5c20099a18981d7f94d7dfed992
#
_cell.length_a   1.000
_cell.length_b   1.000
_cell.length_c   1.000
_cell.angle_alpha   90.00
_cell.angle_beta   90.00
_cell.angle_gamma   90.00
#
_symmetry.space_group_name_H-M   'P 1'
#
loop_
_entity.id
_entity.type
_entity.pdbx_description
1 polymer ?
#
loop_
_entity_poly.entity_id
_entity_poly.type
_entity_poly.pdbx_seq_one_letter_code
_entity_poly.pdbx_strand_id
1 'polypeptide(L)'
;DGRSKEFKKHFLGTHFFNPPRYLKLLEVIPTNDTDKEVIEFISWFGEYRLGKGVVICKDTPNFIGNRVAFGTGAFAMDYILKNDYTVDEVDALTGPLMGRPKTATFRLMDLVGIDVWDHVGRNLAPLIPHDKLGQEYLKSEAPNKLIATLIERKWLGNKTKIGFYKEVRNEEGKKEFWSLDLKTLEHVAPTKPRFESVKAAKDVEGLGDRLKVMLEADDKAAQLVKALTYQGFQYASSIIPEVADTVKPIDDAVRWGFMHEAGPFEVWDMLGARETAKRMKEAGYPAAKWVSAMLKNGVESFYQYKGGEKVAVYDAVKGKYVKLKKLENVVMLRGTKVVSQNAGATLRDMGDGVACLEFHTKMNSLDEDVMNMTVETFDRLENFDGLVIGNEGENFSAGANLFMMVVGAQQGMWDMLDGAVRKLQDMNMRMRYSPKPIVVAPAGLTLGGGCEITMHASRVVASAETYIGLVELGVGVIPAGAGTKEMLRRIVNPVMRVENAEPLAALQKAFLQMGQAKVATSAEEARGMNILLPADRVVMNRSHLLAEAKNEVLHMIAAGYKPPAPELIYAAGRDALAAIRIGAWMFKEGHYITQYDHHVAGKLAYVMCGGELTRGQWVSEQYILDLEREAILSLFGEEKTQARMWSILQTGKPLRN
;
A
#
# COMPACT_ATOMS: atom_id res chain seq x y z
N ASP A 1 17.30 3.09 -37.45
CA ASP A 1 17.58 3.18 -38.89
C ASP A 1 18.34 1.94 -39.35
N GLY A 2 18.13 1.52 -40.64
CA GLY A 2 18.78 0.32 -41.20
C GLY A 2 18.17 -1.04 -40.80
N ARG A 3 17.11 -1.09 -40.05
CA ARG A 3 16.39 -2.33 -39.70
C ARG A 3 15.32 -2.68 -40.73
N SER A 4 14.99 -3.99 -40.83
CA SER A 4 13.94 -4.47 -41.72
C SER A 4 12.56 -3.88 -41.38
N LYS A 5 11.63 -3.88 -42.36
CA LYS A 5 10.23 -3.48 -42.09
C LYS A 5 9.60 -4.35 -41.03
N GLU A 6 9.86 -5.64 -41.02
CA GLU A 6 9.35 -6.60 -40.03
C GLU A 6 9.86 -6.27 -38.61
N PHE A 7 11.14 -5.94 -38.45
CA PHE A 7 11.69 -5.49 -37.17
C PHE A 7 10.97 -4.24 -36.69
N LYS A 8 10.74 -3.24 -37.55
CA LYS A 8 10.11 -1.96 -37.18
C LYS A 8 8.66 -2.16 -36.69
N LYS A 9 7.92 -3.08 -37.30
CA LYS A 9 6.56 -3.43 -36.90
C LYS A 9 6.48 -4.00 -35.46
N HIS A 10 7.51 -4.75 -35.05
CA HIS A 10 7.59 -5.39 -33.76
C HIS A 10 8.42 -4.60 -32.73
N PHE A 11 8.84 -3.37 -33.06
CA PHE A 11 9.65 -2.54 -32.21
C PHE A 11 8.82 -1.46 -31.51
N LEU A 12 8.99 -1.31 -30.18
CA LEU A 12 8.53 -0.19 -29.38
C LEU A 12 9.47 0.04 -28.20
N GLY A 13 9.40 1.21 -27.57
CA GLY A 13 10.06 1.50 -26.31
C GLY A 13 9.19 1.14 -25.11
N THR A 14 9.83 0.73 -24.02
CA THR A 14 9.18 0.61 -22.70
C THR A 14 10.03 1.31 -21.66
N HIS A 15 9.37 2.09 -20.79
CA HIS A 15 10.07 2.84 -19.75
C HIS A 15 9.42 2.59 -18.40
N PHE A 16 10.19 1.99 -17.46
CA PHE A 16 9.79 1.75 -16.08
C PHE A 16 10.27 2.88 -15.19
N PHE A 17 9.53 3.09 -14.10
CA PHE A 17 9.96 3.98 -13.01
C PHE A 17 10.61 3.18 -11.89
N ASN A 18 11.70 3.67 -11.33
CA ASN A 18 12.47 3.01 -10.29
C ASN A 18 12.00 3.40 -8.87
N PRO A 19 11.86 2.43 -7.98
CA PRO A 19 12.08 1.00 -8.17
C PRO A 19 10.87 0.32 -8.83
N PRO A 20 11.07 -0.49 -9.89
CA PRO A 20 9.97 -1.02 -10.71
C PRO A 20 9.04 -1.97 -9.97
N ARG A 21 9.45 -2.56 -8.86
CA ARG A 21 8.58 -3.36 -8.00
C ARG A 21 7.42 -2.55 -7.43
N TYR A 22 7.70 -1.32 -6.98
CA TYR A 22 6.73 -0.50 -6.24
C TYR A 22 6.03 0.54 -7.12
N LEU A 23 6.74 1.12 -8.09
CA LEU A 23 6.13 2.13 -8.96
C LEU A 23 5.33 1.47 -10.08
N LYS A 24 4.05 1.83 -10.14
CA LYS A 24 3.07 1.17 -11.01
C LYS A 24 3.22 1.56 -12.48
N LEU A 25 3.82 2.71 -12.81
CA LEU A 25 3.88 3.22 -14.18
C LEU A 25 4.74 2.34 -15.09
N LEU A 26 4.18 2.02 -16.26
CA LEU A 26 4.89 1.53 -17.44
C LEU A 26 4.49 2.42 -18.62
N GLU A 27 5.39 3.25 -19.07
CA GLU A 27 5.24 3.98 -20.33
C GLU A 27 5.57 3.05 -21.50
N VAL A 28 4.66 2.97 -22.46
CA VAL A 28 4.81 2.20 -23.71
C VAL A 28 4.86 3.21 -24.84
N ILE A 29 5.95 3.19 -25.59
CA ILE A 29 6.30 4.18 -26.60
C ILE A 29 6.35 3.50 -27.96
N PRO A 30 5.23 3.40 -28.71
CA PRO A 30 5.22 2.90 -30.07
C PRO A 30 5.85 3.91 -31.03
N THR A 31 6.46 3.40 -32.08
CA THR A 31 6.86 4.19 -33.24
C THR A 31 5.72 4.26 -34.26
N ASN A 32 5.88 5.07 -35.30
CA ASN A 32 4.89 5.13 -36.38
C ASN A 32 4.74 3.80 -37.15
N ASP A 33 5.75 2.93 -37.08
CA ASP A 33 5.77 1.65 -37.77
C ASP A 33 5.28 0.48 -36.90
N THR A 34 5.09 0.69 -35.60
CA THR A 34 4.73 -0.38 -34.65
C THR A 34 3.31 -0.89 -34.91
N ASP A 35 3.17 -2.19 -35.11
CA ASP A 35 1.86 -2.82 -35.30
C ASP A 35 0.99 -2.72 -34.03
N LYS A 36 -0.30 -2.52 -34.24
CA LYS A 36 -1.28 -2.35 -33.16
C LYS A 36 -1.35 -3.58 -32.23
N GLU A 37 -1.23 -4.77 -32.80
CA GLU A 37 -1.25 -6.04 -32.04
C GLU A 37 -0.08 -6.12 -31.06
N VAL A 38 1.08 -5.58 -31.40
CA VAL A 38 2.26 -5.53 -30.53
C VAL A 38 2.01 -4.58 -29.36
N ILE A 39 1.40 -3.43 -29.61
CA ILE A 39 1.03 -2.46 -28.57
C ILE A 39 0.00 -3.09 -27.62
N GLU A 40 -1.02 -3.75 -28.14
CA GLU A 40 -2.05 -4.44 -27.37
C GLU A 40 -1.46 -5.57 -26.53
N PHE A 41 -0.57 -6.40 -27.11
CA PHE A 41 0.11 -7.48 -26.39
C PHE A 41 0.99 -6.96 -25.25
N ILE A 42 1.83 -5.94 -25.50
CA ILE A 42 2.70 -5.38 -24.47
C ILE A 42 1.88 -4.68 -23.38
N SER A 43 0.78 -4.02 -23.74
CA SER A 43 -0.13 -3.41 -22.76
C SER A 43 -0.76 -4.49 -21.87
N TRP A 44 -1.30 -5.56 -22.45
CA TRP A 44 -1.82 -6.69 -21.72
C TRP A 44 -0.76 -7.33 -20.82
N PHE A 45 0.43 -7.60 -21.35
CA PHE A 45 1.55 -8.18 -20.60
C PHE A 45 1.95 -7.30 -19.42
N GLY A 46 2.09 -5.99 -19.65
CA GLY A 46 2.37 -4.99 -18.60
C GLY A 46 1.31 -4.99 -17.49
N GLU A 47 0.03 -4.98 -17.88
CA GLU A 47 -1.09 -4.90 -16.94
C GLU A 47 -1.30 -6.21 -16.16
N TYR A 48 -1.35 -7.35 -16.84
CA TYR A 48 -1.72 -8.62 -16.21
C TYR A 48 -0.54 -9.42 -15.67
N ARG A 49 0.64 -9.35 -16.34
CA ARG A 49 1.81 -10.15 -15.95
C ARG A 49 2.80 -9.40 -15.09
N LEU A 50 2.93 -8.09 -15.30
CA LEU A 50 3.85 -7.23 -14.53
C LEU A 50 3.14 -6.36 -13.48
N GLY A 51 1.82 -6.34 -13.45
CA GLY A 51 1.04 -5.56 -12.48
C GLY A 51 1.14 -4.04 -12.68
N LYS A 52 1.42 -3.60 -13.90
CA LYS A 52 1.66 -2.19 -14.21
C LYS A 52 0.37 -1.45 -14.59
N GLY A 53 0.41 -0.13 -14.39
CA GLY A 53 -0.48 0.80 -15.06
C GLY A 53 0.19 1.23 -16.37
N VAL A 54 -0.39 0.81 -17.49
CA VAL A 54 0.18 1.08 -18.81
C VAL A 54 -0.29 2.43 -19.33
N VAL A 55 0.64 3.27 -19.74
CA VAL A 55 0.39 4.55 -20.39
C VAL A 55 1.05 4.53 -21.77
N ILE A 56 0.23 4.68 -22.81
CA ILE A 56 0.73 4.81 -24.17
C ILE A 56 1.20 6.25 -24.35
N CYS A 57 2.48 6.43 -24.65
CA CYS A 57 3.14 7.71 -24.83
C CYS A 57 3.48 7.96 -26.28
N LYS A 58 3.49 9.23 -26.69
CA LYS A 58 4.16 9.64 -27.93
C LYS A 58 5.67 9.57 -27.75
N ASP A 59 6.39 9.33 -28.85
CA ASP A 59 7.86 9.33 -28.86
C ASP A 59 8.38 10.78 -28.80
N THR A 60 8.36 11.32 -27.58
CA THR A 60 8.77 12.70 -27.26
C THR A 60 9.82 12.70 -26.14
N PRO A 61 10.68 13.73 -26.06
CA PRO A 61 11.72 13.79 -25.02
C PRO A 61 11.17 13.63 -23.60
N ASN A 62 11.70 12.61 -22.88
CA ASN A 62 11.29 12.23 -21.52
C ASN A 62 9.82 11.78 -21.39
N PHE A 63 9.17 11.45 -22.49
CA PHE A 63 7.81 10.94 -22.60
C PHE A 63 6.81 11.80 -21.81
N ILE A 64 6.07 11.24 -20.86
CA ILE A 64 5.07 11.99 -20.05
C ILE A 64 5.57 12.21 -18.62
N GLY A 65 5.88 11.13 -17.90
CA GLY A 65 6.15 11.20 -16.46
C GLY A 65 7.34 12.11 -16.13
N ASN A 66 8.49 11.84 -16.73
CA ASN A 66 9.68 12.66 -16.51
C ASN A 66 9.52 14.08 -17.08
N ARG A 67 8.82 14.24 -18.23
CA ARG A 67 8.56 15.56 -18.79
C ARG A 67 7.81 16.47 -17.82
N VAL A 68 6.74 15.96 -17.19
CA VAL A 68 5.98 16.71 -16.18
C VAL A 68 6.83 16.98 -14.95
N ALA A 69 7.54 15.96 -14.43
CA ALA A 69 8.32 16.09 -13.20
C ALA A 69 9.45 17.10 -13.33
N PHE A 70 10.18 17.10 -14.44
CA PHE A 70 11.30 18.03 -14.64
C PHE A 70 10.83 19.45 -14.94
N GLY A 71 9.75 19.62 -15.73
CA GLY A 71 9.18 20.95 -15.98
C GLY A 71 8.64 21.63 -14.72
N THR A 72 7.92 20.87 -13.88
CA THR A 72 7.39 21.41 -12.61
C THR A 72 8.46 21.51 -11.52
N GLY A 73 9.41 20.56 -11.46
CA GLY A 73 10.49 20.54 -10.49
C GLY A 73 11.50 21.68 -10.69
N ALA A 74 11.82 22.02 -11.93
CA ALA A 74 12.68 23.15 -12.25
C ALA A 74 12.06 24.49 -11.78
N PHE A 75 10.76 24.69 -12.03
CA PHE A 75 10.03 25.82 -11.46
C PHE A 75 10.06 25.85 -9.94
N ALA A 76 9.79 24.70 -9.31
CA ALA A 76 9.76 24.60 -7.86
C ALA A 76 11.09 25.05 -7.25
N MET A 77 12.22 24.58 -7.78
CA MET A 77 13.55 24.98 -7.30
C MET A 77 13.80 26.47 -7.46
N ASP A 78 13.46 27.05 -8.61
CA ASP A 78 13.61 28.48 -8.87
C ASP A 78 12.76 29.32 -7.90
N TYR A 79 11.49 28.93 -7.72
CA TYR A 79 10.56 29.61 -6.79
C TYR A 79 11.01 29.53 -5.34
N ILE A 80 11.46 28.33 -4.90
CA ILE A 80 11.96 28.09 -3.54
C ILE A 80 13.16 29.01 -3.22
N LEU A 81 14.13 29.07 -4.12
CA LEU A 81 15.33 29.90 -3.94
C LEU A 81 15.03 31.38 -3.97
N LYS A 82 14.13 31.84 -4.84
CA LYS A 82 13.73 33.25 -4.95
C LYS A 82 12.95 33.76 -3.77
N ASN A 83 12.23 32.87 -3.06
CA ASN A 83 11.34 33.25 -1.96
C ASN A 83 11.82 32.74 -0.60
N ASP A 84 13.10 32.38 -0.48
CA ASP A 84 13.76 32.03 0.78
C ASP A 84 13.06 30.94 1.60
N TYR A 85 12.61 29.87 0.93
CA TYR A 85 12.11 28.69 1.64
C TYR A 85 13.26 27.80 2.09
N THR A 86 13.13 27.25 3.29
CA THR A 86 14.05 26.23 3.80
C THR A 86 13.67 24.83 3.29
N VAL A 87 14.62 23.90 3.34
CA VAL A 87 14.40 22.50 2.98
C VAL A 87 13.29 21.88 3.82
N ASP A 88 13.29 22.14 5.14
CA ASP A 88 12.27 21.61 6.06
C ASP A 88 10.87 22.20 5.78
N GLU A 89 10.76 23.50 5.45
CA GLU A 89 9.48 24.12 5.07
C GLU A 89 8.92 23.46 3.82
N VAL A 90 9.73 23.30 2.79
CA VAL A 90 9.30 22.73 1.51
C VAL A 90 8.83 21.29 1.67
N ASP A 91 9.60 20.44 2.35
CA ASP A 91 9.23 19.04 2.51
C ASP A 91 8.02 18.85 3.44
N ALA A 92 7.83 19.73 4.43
CA ALA A 92 6.60 19.73 5.22
C ALA A 92 5.34 20.07 4.39
N LEU A 93 5.48 20.90 3.36
CA LEU A 93 4.37 21.40 2.54
C LEU A 93 4.10 20.52 1.31
N THR A 94 5.12 19.97 0.67
CA THR A 94 5.01 19.30 -0.63
C THR A 94 4.82 17.77 -0.55
N GLY A 95 4.57 17.25 0.64
CA GLY A 95 4.28 15.85 0.91
C GLY A 95 2.77 15.54 0.92
N PRO A 96 2.29 14.82 1.96
CA PRO A 96 0.88 14.38 2.05
C PRO A 96 -0.14 15.53 2.02
N LEU A 97 0.24 16.74 2.43
CA LEU A 97 -0.61 17.93 2.33
C LEU A 97 -1.10 18.17 0.89
N MET A 98 -0.21 17.94 -0.09
CA MET A 98 -0.50 18.09 -1.51
C MET A 98 -0.83 16.76 -2.21
N GLY A 99 -1.19 15.70 -1.48
CA GLY A 99 -1.46 14.37 -2.06
C GLY A 99 -0.23 13.69 -2.66
N ARG A 100 0.96 13.97 -2.13
CA ARG A 100 2.23 13.37 -2.57
C ARG A 100 2.81 12.48 -1.47
N PRO A 101 3.74 11.56 -1.78
CA PRO A 101 4.40 10.74 -0.77
C PRO A 101 5.13 11.56 0.30
N LYS A 102 5.39 10.94 1.45
CA LYS A 102 6.15 11.56 2.55
C LYS A 102 7.59 11.95 2.18
N THR A 103 8.11 11.44 1.08
CA THR A 103 9.41 11.87 0.52
C THR A 103 9.40 13.32 0.04
N ALA A 104 8.23 13.88 -0.21
CA ALA A 104 8.06 15.29 -0.61
C ALA A 104 8.99 15.70 -1.78
N THR A 105 9.69 16.83 -1.69
CA THR A 105 10.55 17.36 -2.77
C THR A 105 12.02 17.01 -2.56
N PHE A 106 12.64 17.48 -1.51
CA PHE A 106 14.10 17.35 -1.33
C PHE A 106 14.52 15.94 -0.90
N ARG A 107 13.72 15.27 -0.08
CA ARG A 107 13.93 13.84 0.20
C ARG A 107 13.81 12.98 -1.03
N LEU A 108 12.90 13.31 -1.96
CA LEU A 108 12.79 12.60 -3.23
C LEU A 108 14.04 12.83 -4.10
N MET A 109 14.56 14.05 -4.17
CA MET A 109 15.79 14.35 -4.89
C MET A 109 16.99 13.58 -4.33
N ASP A 110 17.11 13.49 -3.01
CA ASP A 110 18.16 12.70 -2.34
C ASP A 110 17.99 11.19 -2.57
N LEU A 111 16.75 10.70 -2.67
CA LEU A 111 16.45 9.29 -2.95
C LEU A 111 16.82 8.90 -4.38
N VAL A 112 16.46 9.72 -5.35
CA VAL A 112 16.75 9.50 -6.78
C VAL A 112 18.26 9.70 -7.06
N GLY A 113 18.85 10.69 -6.42
CA GLY A 113 20.22 11.12 -6.60
C GLY A 113 20.30 12.44 -7.37
N ILE A 114 20.99 13.41 -6.77
CA ILE A 114 21.13 14.79 -7.30
C ILE A 114 21.80 14.82 -8.67
N ASP A 115 22.79 13.94 -8.90
CA ASP A 115 23.44 13.76 -10.19
C ASP A 115 22.52 13.19 -11.27
N VAL A 116 21.57 12.33 -10.91
CA VAL A 116 20.56 11.81 -11.83
C VAL A 116 19.60 12.93 -12.25
N TRP A 117 19.17 13.76 -11.28
CA TRP A 117 18.35 14.95 -11.57
C TRP A 117 19.05 15.89 -12.54
N ASP A 118 20.31 16.22 -12.29
CA ASP A 118 21.11 17.09 -13.15
C ASP A 118 21.25 16.51 -14.57
N HIS A 119 21.61 15.22 -14.67
CA HIS A 119 21.78 14.55 -15.94
C HIS A 119 20.51 14.57 -16.80
N VAL A 120 19.37 14.25 -16.21
CA VAL A 120 18.07 14.24 -16.93
C VAL A 120 17.66 15.65 -17.33
N GLY A 121 17.79 16.63 -16.44
CA GLY A 121 17.43 18.03 -16.71
C GLY A 121 18.29 18.64 -17.82
N ARG A 122 19.60 18.45 -17.77
CA ARG A 122 20.53 18.94 -18.82
C ARG A 122 20.28 18.29 -20.17
N ASN A 123 19.95 16.99 -20.19
CA ASN A 123 19.63 16.31 -21.44
C ASN A 123 18.28 16.73 -22.02
N LEU A 124 17.32 17.08 -21.18
CA LEU A 124 15.98 17.49 -21.63
C LEU A 124 16.00 18.87 -22.29
N ALA A 125 16.66 19.85 -21.70
CA ALA A 125 16.62 21.23 -22.14
C ALA A 125 16.94 21.43 -23.66
N PRO A 126 17.99 20.84 -24.26
CA PRO A 126 18.26 21.00 -25.70
C PRO A 126 17.24 20.28 -26.59
N LEU A 127 16.53 19.26 -26.07
CA LEU A 127 15.58 18.46 -26.86
C LEU A 127 14.19 19.09 -26.95
N ILE A 128 13.87 20.08 -26.09
CA ILE A 128 12.58 20.77 -26.05
C ILE A 128 12.70 22.29 -26.30
N PRO A 129 13.38 22.75 -27.38
CA PRO A 129 13.65 24.17 -27.61
C PRO A 129 12.35 25.00 -27.79
N HIS A 130 11.27 24.37 -28.18
CA HIS A 130 9.94 24.97 -28.39
C HIS A 130 9.12 25.14 -27.11
N ASP A 131 9.46 24.43 -26.04
CA ASP A 131 8.79 24.53 -24.74
C ASP A 131 9.32 25.74 -23.95
N LYS A 132 8.67 26.90 -24.14
CA LYS A 132 9.10 28.14 -23.52
C LYS A 132 9.08 28.08 -21.99
N LEU A 133 8.04 27.45 -21.42
CA LEU A 133 7.92 27.30 -19.95
C LEU A 133 9.00 26.37 -19.41
N GLY A 134 9.21 25.21 -20.05
CA GLY A 134 10.29 24.31 -19.66
C GLY A 134 11.67 24.95 -19.78
N GLN A 135 11.94 25.69 -20.90
CA GLN A 135 13.21 26.38 -21.11
C GLN A 135 13.51 27.45 -20.07
N GLU A 136 12.49 28.21 -19.66
CA GLU A 136 12.63 29.28 -18.66
C GLU A 136 13.23 28.76 -17.35
N TYR A 137 12.71 27.66 -16.83
CA TYR A 137 13.10 27.14 -15.53
C TYR A 137 14.25 26.14 -15.58
N LEU A 138 14.33 25.30 -16.60
CA LEU A 138 15.46 24.37 -16.79
C LEU A 138 16.80 25.10 -17.00
N LYS A 139 16.76 26.34 -17.50
CA LYS A 139 17.95 27.20 -17.70
C LYS A 139 18.16 28.21 -16.56
N SER A 140 17.36 28.18 -15.51
CA SER A 140 17.51 29.11 -14.39
C SER A 140 18.89 28.95 -13.73
N GLU A 141 19.62 30.07 -13.57
CA GLU A 141 21.01 30.08 -13.12
C GLU A 141 21.16 29.60 -11.67
N ALA A 142 20.31 30.09 -10.75
CA ALA A 142 20.44 29.82 -9.33
C ALA A 142 20.24 28.34 -8.98
N PRO A 143 19.17 27.65 -9.46
CA PRO A 143 19.02 26.20 -9.27
C PRO A 143 20.18 25.40 -9.87
N ASN A 144 20.59 25.72 -11.09
CA ASN A 144 21.66 25.00 -11.77
C ASN A 144 23.01 25.14 -11.06
N LYS A 145 23.32 26.34 -10.54
CA LYS A 145 24.51 26.59 -9.73
C LYS A 145 24.48 25.79 -8.42
N LEU A 146 23.34 25.78 -7.71
CA LEU A 146 23.18 25.00 -6.49
C LEU A 146 23.45 23.52 -6.76
N ILE A 147 22.77 22.93 -7.75
CA ILE A 147 22.92 21.50 -8.09
C ILE A 147 24.37 21.19 -8.49
N ALA A 148 24.99 22.02 -9.33
CA ALA A 148 26.39 21.84 -9.72
C ALA A 148 27.34 21.86 -8.50
N THR A 149 27.12 22.77 -7.56
CA THR A 149 27.92 22.84 -6.32
C THR A 149 27.76 21.58 -5.46
N LEU A 150 26.53 21.04 -5.32
CA LEU A 150 26.30 19.80 -4.58
C LEU A 150 27.02 18.61 -5.24
N ILE A 151 26.97 18.52 -6.56
CA ILE A 151 27.67 17.47 -7.33
C ILE A 151 29.20 17.59 -7.16
N GLU A 152 29.74 18.80 -7.27
CA GLU A 152 31.18 19.07 -7.08
C GLU A 152 31.64 18.63 -5.67
N ARG A 153 30.83 18.92 -4.65
CA ARG A 153 31.06 18.47 -3.27
C ARG A 153 30.81 16.95 -3.04
N LYS A 154 30.37 16.23 -4.06
CA LYS A 154 29.94 14.82 -3.95
C LYS A 154 28.79 14.59 -2.98
N TRP A 155 27.93 15.57 -2.81
CA TRP A 155 26.71 15.49 -2.01
C TRP A 155 25.56 15.04 -2.93
N LEU A 156 25.47 13.73 -3.13
CA LEU A 156 24.62 13.13 -4.16
C LEU A 156 23.33 12.52 -3.59
N GLY A 157 23.01 12.77 -2.34
CA GLY A 157 21.84 12.26 -1.65
C GLY A 157 22.12 10.96 -0.89
N ASN A 158 21.12 10.08 -0.80
CA ASN A 158 21.16 8.86 0.03
C ASN A 158 22.35 7.95 -0.26
N LYS A 159 22.79 7.84 -1.50
CA LYS A 159 23.93 7.00 -1.91
C LYS A 159 25.26 7.45 -1.31
N THR A 160 25.40 8.73 -0.99
CA THR A 160 26.58 9.30 -0.32
C THR A 160 26.31 9.68 1.14
N LYS A 161 25.07 9.43 1.64
CA LYS A 161 24.58 9.82 2.97
C LYS A 161 24.58 11.33 3.24
N ILE A 162 24.74 12.12 2.20
CA ILE A 162 24.74 13.58 2.22
C ILE A 162 24.22 14.13 0.90
N GLY A 163 23.28 15.07 0.96
CA GLY A 163 22.66 15.78 -0.14
C GLY A 163 21.95 16.99 0.39
N PHE A 164 20.67 17.17 0.12
CA PHE A 164 19.81 18.12 0.81
C PHE A 164 19.61 17.75 2.29
N TYR A 165 19.79 16.48 2.60
CA TYR A 165 19.86 16.00 3.98
C TYR A 165 21.18 15.29 4.24
N LYS A 166 21.67 15.40 5.48
CA LYS A 166 22.84 14.69 5.96
C LYS A 166 22.46 13.78 7.13
N GLU A 167 22.77 12.48 7.02
CA GLU A 167 22.62 11.55 8.14
C GLU A 167 23.69 11.84 9.20
N VAL A 168 23.26 12.18 10.41
CA VAL A 168 24.11 12.37 11.59
C VAL A 168 23.64 11.44 12.70
N ARG A 169 24.51 11.21 13.70
CA ARG A 169 24.13 10.51 14.94
C ARG A 169 24.21 11.50 16.08
N ASN A 170 23.13 11.59 16.87
CA ASN A 170 23.12 12.41 18.05
C ASN A 170 23.92 11.76 19.20
N GLU A 171 24.04 12.44 20.34
CA GLU A 171 24.77 11.98 21.52
C GLU A 171 24.25 10.63 22.06
N GLU A 172 22.99 10.32 21.84
CA GLU A 172 22.36 9.02 22.19
C GLU A 172 22.59 7.94 21.13
N GLY A 173 23.37 8.20 20.06
CA GLY A 173 23.61 7.28 18.95
C GLY A 173 22.43 7.12 17.99
N LYS A 174 21.32 7.85 18.18
CA LYS A 174 20.17 7.82 17.27
C LYS A 174 20.47 8.56 15.98
N LYS A 175 19.93 8.05 14.86
CA LYS A 175 20.05 8.72 13.57
C LYS A 175 19.15 9.94 13.52
N GLU A 176 19.73 11.05 13.10
CA GLU A 176 19.06 12.30 12.75
C GLU A 176 19.40 12.70 11.31
N PHE A 177 18.52 13.50 10.71
CA PHE A 177 18.75 14.02 9.37
C PHE A 177 18.75 15.54 9.43
N TRP A 178 19.93 16.13 9.27
CA TRP A 178 20.10 17.56 9.24
C TRP A 178 19.82 18.10 7.83
N SER A 179 19.07 19.17 7.74
CA SER A 179 18.69 19.81 6.47
C SER A 179 19.72 20.82 6.00
N LEU A 180 19.90 20.92 4.68
CA LEU A 180 20.80 21.90 4.07
C LEU A 180 20.19 23.30 4.14
N ASP A 181 20.92 24.24 4.71
CA ASP A 181 20.62 25.67 4.51
C ASP A 181 21.03 26.08 3.09
N LEU A 182 20.03 26.49 2.29
CA LEU A 182 20.22 26.77 0.86
C LEU A 182 21.03 28.04 0.59
N LYS A 183 21.25 28.89 1.60
CA LYS A 183 22.05 30.13 1.47
C LYS A 183 23.51 29.91 1.86
N THR A 184 23.72 29.26 3.01
CA THR A 184 25.08 29.05 3.55
C THR A 184 25.73 27.79 3.03
N LEU A 185 24.93 26.84 2.51
CA LEU A 185 25.35 25.51 2.12
C LEU A 185 25.98 24.73 3.29
N GLU A 186 25.45 24.91 4.49
CA GLU A 186 25.78 24.16 5.69
C GLU A 186 24.57 23.33 6.13
N HIS A 187 24.80 22.15 6.73
CA HIS A 187 23.74 21.34 7.28
C HIS A 187 23.43 21.77 8.71
N VAL A 188 22.18 22.07 8.97
CA VAL A 188 21.67 22.53 10.26
C VAL A 188 20.69 21.53 10.88
N ALA A 189 20.51 21.58 12.18
CA ALA A 189 19.55 20.74 12.87
C ALA A 189 18.13 20.93 12.31
N PRO A 190 17.33 19.84 12.18
CA PRO A 190 16.02 19.92 11.55
C PRO A 190 15.07 20.80 12.35
N THR A 191 14.26 21.56 11.63
CA THR A 191 13.20 22.39 12.21
C THR A 191 11.84 21.72 12.02
N LYS A 192 10.84 22.14 12.80
CA LYS A 192 9.44 21.76 12.61
C LYS A 192 8.64 23.01 12.27
N PRO A 193 8.56 23.39 11.00
CA PRO A 193 7.85 24.60 10.59
C PRO A 193 6.37 24.49 10.95
N ARG A 194 5.80 25.62 11.39
CA ARG A 194 4.38 25.71 11.77
C ARG A 194 3.74 26.87 11.02
N PHE A 195 2.61 26.58 10.37
CA PHE A 195 1.83 27.53 9.61
C PHE A 195 0.36 27.38 9.97
N GLU A 196 -0.35 28.50 10.07
CA GLU A 196 -1.79 28.46 10.42
C GLU A 196 -2.63 27.81 9.32
N SER A 197 -2.29 28.05 8.05
CA SER A 197 -2.95 27.37 6.92
C SER A 197 -2.80 25.85 6.96
N VAL A 198 -1.61 25.35 7.30
CA VAL A 198 -1.34 23.90 7.45
C VAL A 198 -2.13 23.32 8.60
N LYS A 199 -2.21 24.05 9.73
CA LYS A 199 -3.00 23.62 10.89
C LYS A 199 -4.49 23.51 10.53
N ALA A 200 -5.02 24.50 9.78
CA ALA A 200 -6.41 24.48 9.31
C ALA A 200 -6.70 23.35 8.32
N ALA A 201 -5.73 23.00 7.47
CA ALA A 201 -5.87 21.96 6.44
C ALA A 201 -5.62 20.53 6.96
N LYS A 202 -4.97 20.35 8.13
CA LYS A 202 -4.45 19.07 8.61
C LYS A 202 -5.52 18.01 8.78
N ASP A 203 -6.68 18.38 9.31
CA ASP A 203 -7.75 17.46 9.65
C ASP A 203 -8.89 17.46 8.60
N VAL A 204 -8.65 18.11 7.46
CA VAL A 204 -9.61 18.14 6.34
C VAL A 204 -9.47 16.87 5.51
N GLU A 205 -10.54 16.09 5.48
CA GLU A 205 -10.61 14.88 4.64
C GLU A 205 -10.75 15.25 3.17
N GLY A 206 -10.11 14.45 2.30
CA GLY A 206 -10.13 14.66 0.85
C GLY A 206 -9.12 15.69 0.36
N LEU A 207 -8.38 15.32 -0.70
CA LEU A 207 -7.32 16.17 -1.28
C LEU A 207 -7.86 17.51 -1.80
N GLY A 208 -8.99 17.49 -2.51
CA GLY A 208 -9.57 18.69 -3.10
C GLY A 208 -9.93 19.73 -2.05
N ASP A 209 -10.60 19.33 -0.96
CA ASP A 209 -11.04 20.26 0.09
C ASP A 209 -9.87 20.75 0.93
N ARG A 210 -8.90 19.88 1.22
CA ARG A 210 -7.65 20.25 1.87
C ARG A 210 -6.87 21.29 1.07
N LEU A 211 -6.76 21.13 -0.24
CA LEU A 211 -6.13 22.12 -1.12
C LEU A 211 -6.92 23.43 -1.22
N LYS A 212 -8.26 23.42 -1.23
CA LYS A 212 -9.06 24.65 -1.20
C LYS A 212 -8.71 25.51 0.02
N VAL A 213 -8.63 24.88 1.22
CA VAL A 213 -8.22 25.61 2.44
C VAL A 213 -6.84 26.25 2.26
N MET A 214 -5.87 25.53 1.69
CA MET A 214 -4.53 26.08 1.42
C MET A 214 -4.55 27.20 0.39
N LEU A 215 -5.34 27.07 -0.68
CA LEU A 215 -5.40 28.09 -1.76
C LEU A 215 -6.18 29.36 -1.38
N GLU A 216 -6.96 29.33 -0.30
CA GLU A 216 -7.68 30.48 0.24
C GLU A 216 -6.87 31.25 1.29
N ALA A 217 -5.87 30.63 1.88
CA ALA A 217 -4.99 31.29 2.86
C ALA A 217 -3.90 32.15 2.18
N ASP A 218 -3.22 33.01 2.99
CA ASP A 218 -2.24 33.97 2.47
C ASP A 218 -0.86 33.90 3.17
N ASP A 219 -0.66 32.94 4.10
CA ASP A 219 0.64 32.77 4.73
C ASP A 219 1.71 32.22 3.75
N LYS A 220 2.95 32.18 4.18
CA LYS A 220 4.09 31.69 3.38
C LYS A 220 3.85 30.26 2.84
N ALA A 221 3.25 29.39 3.65
CA ALA A 221 2.91 28.02 3.23
C ALA A 221 1.88 28.00 2.10
N ALA A 222 0.81 28.77 2.24
CA ALA A 222 -0.23 28.89 1.21
C ALA A 222 0.32 29.46 -0.11
N GLN A 223 1.24 30.42 -0.05
CA GLN A 223 1.90 31.00 -1.23
C GLN A 223 2.70 29.93 -2.01
N LEU A 224 3.46 29.06 -1.34
CA LEU A 224 4.19 27.98 -1.99
C LEU A 224 3.24 26.96 -2.63
N VAL A 225 2.25 26.48 -1.84
CA VAL A 225 1.26 25.50 -2.36
C VAL A 225 0.51 26.06 -3.55
N LYS A 226 0.10 27.34 -3.51
CA LYS A 226 -0.58 28.05 -4.60
C LYS A 226 0.30 28.11 -5.86
N ALA A 227 1.55 28.58 -5.73
CA ALA A 227 2.48 28.69 -6.84
C ALA A 227 2.74 27.32 -7.52
N LEU A 228 3.07 26.29 -6.71
CA LEU A 228 3.34 24.95 -7.24
C LEU A 228 2.12 24.30 -7.88
N THR A 229 0.93 24.50 -7.33
CA THR A 229 -0.32 23.98 -7.88
C THR A 229 -0.67 24.63 -9.22
N TYR A 230 -0.65 25.96 -9.28
CA TYR A 230 -1.01 26.70 -10.48
C TYR A 230 -0.01 26.50 -11.61
N GLN A 231 1.29 26.53 -11.30
CA GLN A 231 2.30 26.27 -12.30
C GLN A 231 2.24 24.80 -12.80
N GLY A 232 1.98 23.87 -11.88
CA GLY A 232 1.78 22.46 -12.25
C GLY A 232 0.64 22.27 -13.27
N PHE A 233 -0.49 22.92 -13.08
CA PHE A 233 -1.62 22.91 -14.03
C PHE A 233 -1.27 23.64 -15.34
N GLN A 234 -0.61 24.80 -15.26
CA GLN A 234 -0.15 25.53 -16.44
C GLN A 234 0.76 24.65 -17.28
N TYR A 235 1.79 24.04 -16.67
CA TYR A 235 2.73 23.22 -17.39
C TYR A 235 2.09 21.95 -17.98
N ALA A 236 1.33 21.20 -17.17
CA ALA A 236 0.65 20.00 -17.64
C ALA A 236 -0.29 20.29 -18.83
N SER A 237 -0.98 21.43 -18.81
CA SER A 237 -1.85 21.82 -19.94
C SER A 237 -1.06 22.30 -21.17
N SER A 238 0.13 22.91 -20.98
CA SER A 238 0.92 23.46 -22.07
C SER A 238 1.60 22.40 -22.95
N ILE A 239 1.92 21.22 -22.38
CA ILE A 239 2.57 20.12 -23.09
C ILE A 239 1.58 19.24 -23.88
N ILE A 240 0.28 19.52 -23.82
CA ILE A 240 -0.73 18.96 -24.72
C ILE A 240 -0.85 19.87 -25.95
N PRO A 241 -0.84 19.35 -27.18
CA PRO A 241 -0.91 17.94 -27.59
C PRO A 241 0.44 17.25 -27.84
N GLU A 242 1.56 17.84 -27.45
CA GLU A 242 2.89 17.28 -27.74
C GLU A 242 3.04 15.85 -27.17
N VAL A 243 2.80 15.67 -25.87
CA VAL A 243 3.05 14.38 -25.18
C VAL A 243 1.83 13.46 -25.18
N ALA A 244 0.63 14.00 -25.25
CA ALA A 244 -0.63 13.26 -25.26
C ALA A 244 -1.76 14.10 -25.85
N ASP A 245 -2.81 13.45 -26.41
CA ASP A 245 -3.99 14.14 -26.95
C ASP A 245 -5.08 14.40 -25.91
N THR A 246 -5.10 13.58 -24.83
CA THR A 246 -6.04 13.67 -23.72
C THR A 246 -5.30 13.88 -22.39
N VAL A 247 -6.00 14.32 -21.38
CA VAL A 247 -5.41 14.58 -20.05
C VAL A 247 -5.11 13.31 -19.25
N LYS A 248 -5.81 12.21 -19.53
CA LYS A 248 -5.71 10.95 -18.75
C LYS A 248 -4.30 10.37 -18.71
N PRO A 249 -3.52 10.26 -19.82
CA PRO A 249 -2.16 9.76 -19.79
C PRO A 249 -1.23 10.55 -18.85
N ILE A 250 -1.44 11.87 -18.75
CA ILE A 250 -0.66 12.74 -17.86
C ILE A 250 -1.00 12.45 -16.40
N ASP A 251 -2.30 12.38 -16.07
CA ASP A 251 -2.74 12.08 -14.70
C ASP A 251 -2.27 10.69 -14.27
N ASP A 252 -2.44 9.69 -15.11
CA ASP A 252 -2.01 8.32 -14.81
C ASP A 252 -0.47 8.23 -14.65
N ALA A 253 0.30 8.91 -15.51
CA ALA A 253 1.76 8.93 -15.41
C ALA A 253 2.24 9.56 -14.10
N VAL A 254 1.61 10.66 -13.66
CA VAL A 254 1.95 11.31 -12.38
C VAL A 254 1.53 10.45 -11.19
N ARG A 255 0.33 9.88 -11.21
CA ARG A 255 -0.15 9.01 -10.12
C ARG A 255 0.69 7.75 -9.98
N TRP A 256 1.01 7.08 -11.06
CA TRP A 256 1.67 5.78 -11.05
C TRP A 256 3.19 5.86 -11.03
N GLY A 257 3.77 6.94 -11.60
CA GLY A 257 5.21 7.16 -11.65
C GLY A 257 5.77 7.83 -10.40
N PHE A 258 4.96 8.64 -9.71
CA PHE A 258 5.38 9.39 -8.53
C PHE A 258 4.52 9.13 -7.29
N MET A 259 3.61 8.14 -7.34
CA MET A 259 2.71 7.76 -6.25
C MET A 259 1.85 8.93 -5.73
N HIS A 260 1.45 9.86 -6.61
CA HIS A 260 0.53 10.93 -6.24
C HIS A 260 -0.88 10.37 -6.04
N GLU A 261 -1.64 10.95 -5.12
CA GLU A 261 -3.04 10.60 -4.82
C GLU A 261 -3.94 10.89 -6.04
N ALA A 262 -3.68 12.00 -6.75
CA ALA A 262 -4.34 12.39 -7.97
C ALA A 262 -3.39 13.04 -8.97
N GLY A 263 -3.73 12.98 -10.25
CA GLY A 263 -3.02 13.71 -11.30
C GLY A 263 -3.43 15.19 -11.40
N PRO A 264 -2.68 16.00 -12.14
CA PRO A 264 -2.90 17.44 -12.19
C PRO A 264 -4.32 17.84 -12.66
N PHE A 265 -4.87 17.19 -13.65
CA PHE A 265 -6.22 17.50 -14.14
C PHE A 265 -7.34 16.96 -13.24
N GLU A 266 -7.09 15.84 -12.55
CA GLU A 266 -8.00 15.35 -11.50
C GLU A 266 -8.08 16.35 -10.35
N VAL A 267 -6.92 16.86 -9.87
CA VAL A 267 -6.87 17.90 -8.84
C VAL A 267 -7.56 19.19 -9.32
N TRP A 268 -7.33 19.55 -10.57
CA TRP A 268 -7.96 20.74 -11.14
C TRP A 268 -9.49 20.62 -11.18
N ASP A 269 -10.04 19.45 -11.54
CA ASP A 269 -11.48 19.18 -11.47
C ASP A 269 -12.02 19.25 -10.03
N MET A 270 -11.27 18.71 -9.03
CA MET A 270 -11.65 18.80 -7.60
C MET A 270 -11.73 20.26 -7.10
N LEU A 271 -10.90 21.13 -7.64
CA LEU A 271 -10.87 22.56 -7.30
C LEU A 271 -11.90 23.39 -8.08
N GLY A 272 -12.49 22.81 -9.14
CA GLY A 272 -13.37 23.49 -10.08
C GLY A 272 -12.61 24.17 -11.21
N ALA A 273 -12.66 23.57 -12.41
CA ALA A 273 -11.80 23.95 -13.54
C ALA A 273 -11.92 25.42 -13.94
N ARG A 274 -13.14 25.98 -14.00
CA ARG A 274 -13.40 27.36 -14.42
C ARG A 274 -12.85 28.39 -13.44
N GLU A 275 -13.20 28.28 -12.17
CA GLU A 275 -12.78 29.22 -11.15
C GLU A 275 -11.26 29.16 -10.92
N THR A 276 -10.71 27.96 -10.92
CA THR A 276 -9.27 27.78 -10.80
C THR A 276 -8.52 28.39 -11.98
N ALA A 277 -8.98 28.20 -13.23
CA ALA A 277 -8.36 28.82 -14.40
C ALA A 277 -8.38 30.38 -14.36
N LYS A 278 -9.43 30.96 -13.78
CA LYS A 278 -9.50 32.40 -13.53
C LYS A 278 -8.45 32.85 -12.53
N ARG A 279 -8.39 32.21 -11.35
CA ARG A 279 -7.42 32.50 -10.29
C ARG A 279 -5.95 32.30 -10.77
N MET A 280 -5.70 31.25 -11.55
CA MET A 280 -4.41 31.02 -12.18
C MET A 280 -3.96 32.17 -13.07
N LYS A 281 -4.89 32.66 -13.92
CA LYS A 281 -4.61 33.82 -14.81
C LYS A 281 -4.31 35.08 -14.00
N GLU A 282 -5.07 35.36 -12.96
CA GLU A 282 -4.86 36.49 -12.05
C GLU A 282 -3.51 36.41 -11.31
N ALA A 283 -3.09 35.18 -10.97
CA ALA A 283 -1.81 34.91 -10.31
C ALA A 283 -0.60 34.83 -11.28
N GLY A 284 -0.80 35.05 -12.60
CA GLY A 284 0.29 35.00 -13.57
C GLY A 284 0.59 33.62 -14.16
N TYR A 285 -0.25 32.61 -13.92
CA TYR A 285 -0.12 31.25 -14.45
C TYR A 285 -1.25 30.90 -15.44
N PRO A 286 -1.34 31.55 -16.62
CA PRO A 286 -2.45 31.32 -17.53
C PRO A 286 -2.46 29.88 -18.05
N ALA A 287 -3.65 29.27 -18.08
CA ALA A 287 -3.84 27.95 -18.67
C ALA A 287 -3.60 27.95 -20.20
N ALA A 288 -3.32 26.79 -20.76
CA ALA A 288 -3.18 26.62 -22.20
C ALA A 288 -4.45 27.06 -22.97
N LYS A 289 -4.29 27.50 -24.21
CA LYS A 289 -5.38 28.01 -25.04
C LYS A 289 -6.54 27.04 -25.22
N TRP A 290 -6.26 25.73 -25.32
CA TRP A 290 -7.28 24.71 -25.46
C TRP A 290 -8.17 24.60 -24.20
N VAL A 291 -7.63 24.81 -22.99
CA VAL A 291 -8.44 24.88 -21.76
C VAL A 291 -9.40 26.05 -21.79
N SER A 292 -8.92 27.23 -22.22
CA SER A 292 -9.75 28.40 -22.38
C SER A 292 -10.89 28.18 -23.40
N ALA A 293 -10.62 27.47 -24.50
CA ALA A 293 -11.60 27.08 -25.48
C ALA A 293 -12.62 26.08 -24.91
N MET A 294 -12.15 25.07 -24.18
CA MET A 294 -13.02 24.10 -23.48
C MET A 294 -14.04 24.82 -22.58
N LEU A 295 -13.53 25.72 -21.71
CA LEU A 295 -14.37 26.46 -20.76
C LEU A 295 -15.35 27.42 -21.45
N LYS A 296 -14.98 28.06 -22.57
CA LYS A 296 -15.85 28.90 -23.40
C LYS A 296 -17.03 28.10 -24.00
N ASN A 297 -16.77 26.85 -24.38
CA ASN A 297 -17.76 25.94 -24.92
C ASN A 297 -18.67 25.30 -23.84
N GLY A 298 -18.63 25.78 -22.60
CA GLY A 298 -19.48 25.31 -21.50
C GLY A 298 -19.04 23.98 -20.86
N VAL A 299 -17.87 23.50 -21.23
CA VAL A 299 -17.27 22.28 -20.60
C VAL A 299 -16.50 22.71 -19.37
N GLU A 300 -16.91 22.23 -18.19
CA GLU A 300 -16.40 22.68 -16.88
C GLU A 300 -15.56 21.65 -16.12
N SER A 301 -15.30 20.50 -16.73
CA SER A 301 -14.45 19.44 -16.15
C SER A 301 -13.66 18.70 -17.22
N PHE A 302 -12.53 18.13 -16.85
CA PHE A 302 -11.70 17.33 -17.75
C PHE A 302 -12.21 15.89 -17.87
N TYR A 303 -12.94 15.41 -16.85
CA TYR A 303 -13.53 14.08 -16.82
C TYR A 303 -15.04 14.12 -16.65
N GLN A 304 -15.74 13.12 -17.20
CA GLN A 304 -17.12 12.84 -16.86
C GLN A 304 -17.19 11.62 -15.94
N TYR A 305 -18.03 11.72 -14.91
CA TYR A 305 -18.23 10.67 -13.92
C TYR A 305 -19.66 10.13 -13.99
N LYS A 306 -19.81 8.81 -13.78
CA LYS A 306 -21.10 8.14 -13.58
C LYS A 306 -20.96 7.13 -12.45
N GLY A 307 -21.74 7.27 -11.38
CA GLY A 307 -21.63 6.39 -10.21
C GLY A 307 -20.24 6.42 -9.54
N GLY A 308 -19.54 7.56 -9.61
CA GLY A 308 -18.17 7.70 -9.08
C GLY A 308 -17.05 7.22 -10.02
N GLU A 309 -17.38 6.58 -11.14
CA GLU A 309 -16.41 6.11 -12.14
C GLU A 309 -16.20 7.14 -13.26
N LYS A 310 -14.95 7.27 -13.72
CA LYS A 310 -14.62 8.06 -14.91
C LYS A 310 -15.10 7.33 -16.17
N VAL A 311 -16.06 7.89 -16.88
CA VAL A 311 -16.66 7.29 -18.09
C VAL A 311 -16.18 7.95 -19.37
N ALA A 312 -15.71 9.21 -19.31
CA ALA A 312 -15.17 9.93 -20.45
C ALA A 312 -14.08 10.92 -20.02
N VAL A 313 -13.21 11.27 -20.95
CA VAL A 313 -12.13 12.24 -20.76
C VAL A 313 -12.16 13.26 -21.90
N TYR A 314 -11.80 14.51 -21.60
CA TYR A 314 -11.71 15.55 -22.59
C TYR A 314 -10.50 15.33 -23.51
N ASP A 315 -10.73 15.30 -24.79
CA ASP A 315 -9.71 15.22 -25.83
C ASP A 315 -9.45 16.67 -26.31
N ALA A 316 -8.26 17.17 -25.99
CA ALA A 316 -7.87 18.56 -26.27
C ALA A 316 -7.71 18.84 -27.77
N VAL A 317 -7.38 17.80 -28.55
CA VAL A 317 -7.21 17.91 -30.01
C VAL A 317 -8.56 17.92 -30.71
N LYS A 318 -9.48 17.02 -30.30
CA LYS A 318 -10.83 16.93 -30.88
C LYS A 318 -11.80 17.96 -30.32
N GLY A 319 -11.47 18.61 -29.21
CA GLY A 319 -12.33 19.61 -28.56
C GLY A 319 -13.63 19.02 -27.97
N LYS A 320 -13.64 17.75 -27.58
CA LYS A 320 -14.83 17.04 -27.06
C LYS A 320 -14.47 15.90 -26.14
N TYR A 321 -15.45 15.41 -25.37
CA TYR A 321 -15.27 14.19 -24.61
C TYR A 321 -15.15 12.95 -25.50
N VAL A 322 -14.22 12.06 -25.12
CA VAL A 322 -14.10 10.71 -25.66
C VAL A 322 -14.39 9.70 -24.56
N LYS A 323 -15.13 8.66 -24.88
CA LYS A 323 -15.46 7.59 -23.91
C LYS A 323 -14.20 6.86 -23.49
N LEU A 324 -14.06 6.60 -22.21
CA LEU A 324 -13.05 5.71 -21.69
C LEU A 324 -13.45 4.25 -21.93
N LYS A 325 -12.48 3.41 -22.32
CA LYS A 325 -12.70 1.99 -22.38
C LYS A 325 -12.97 1.49 -20.96
N LYS A 326 -14.09 0.77 -20.78
CA LYS A 326 -14.36 0.11 -19.49
C LYS A 326 -13.22 -0.85 -19.20
N LEU A 327 -12.68 -0.78 -17.99
CA LEU A 327 -11.65 -1.70 -17.56
C LEU A 327 -12.30 -3.09 -17.39
N GLU A 328 -11.80 -4.04 -18.15
CA GLU A 328 -12.16 -5.46 -17.98
C GLU A 328 -11.49 -5.99 -16.70
N ASN A 329 -12.15 -6.93 -16.03
CA ASN A 329 -11.65 -7.55 -14.78
C ASN A 329 -11.34 -6.56 -13.64
N VAL A 330 -12.09 -5.47 -13.54
CA VAL A 330 -12.05 -4.55 -12.39
C VAL A 330 -13.44 -4.46 -11.77
N VAL A 331 -13.52 -4.72 -10.49
CA VAL A 331 -14.72 -4.52 -9.67
C VAL A 331 -14.46 -3.35 -8.74
N MET A 332 -15.37 -2.36 -8.80
CA MET A 332 -15.38 -1.22 -7.89
C MET A 332 -16.49 -1.43 -6.86
N LEU A 333 -16.14 -1.63 -5.60
CA LEU A 333 -17.12 -1.93 -4.55
C LEU A 333 -18.14 -0.81 -4.35
N ARG A 334 -17.74 0.46 -4.54
CA ARG A 334 -18.65 1.62 -4.46
C ARG A 334 -19.83 1.54 -5.42
N GLY A 335 -19.68 0.85 -6.56
CA GLY A 335 -20.75 0.66 -7.55
C GLY A 335 -21.66 -0.53 -7.27
N THR A 336 -21.36 -1.35 -6.26
CA THR A 336 -22.13 -2.54 -5.93
C THR A 336 -23.24 -2.26 -4.92
N LYS A 337 -24.29 -3.09 -4.94
CA LYS A 337 -25.42 -2.96 -4.03
C LYS A 337 -25.01 -3.30 -2.59
N VAL A 338 -25.31 -2.42 -1.64
CA VAL A 338 -25.16 -2.69 -0.21
C VAL A 338 -26.30 -3.60 0.24
N VAL A 339 -25.94 -4.70 0.90
CA VAL A 339 -26.88 -5.68 1.48
C VAL A 339 -27.09 -5.40 2.97
N SER A 340 -25.99 -5.16 3.69
CA SER A 340 -25.98 -4.78 5.10
C SER A 340 -24.70 -4.02 5.41
N GLN A 341 -24.72 -3.16 6.43
CA GLN A 341 -23.53 -2.43 6.89
C GLN A 341 -23.63 -2.02 8.34
N ASN A 342 -22.47 -1.89 8.99
CA ASN A 342 -22.30 -1.22 10.28
C ASN A 342 -21.09 -0.26 10.22
N ALA A 343 -20.63 0.23 11.36
CA ALA A 343 -19.50 1.18 11.39
C ALA A 343 -18.17 0.56 10.96
N GLY A 344 -17.98 -0.75 11.07
CA GLY A 344 -16.70 -1.43 10.77
C GLY A 344 -16.64 -2.18 9.44
N ALA A 345 -17.79 -2.60 8.89
CA ALA A 345 -17.80 -3.43 7.69
C ALA A 345 -19.10 -3.30 6.88
N THR A 346 -19.04 -3.65 5.61
CA THR A 346 -20.18 -3.65 4.68
C THR A 346 -20.25 -4.97 3.91
N LEU A 347 -21.42 -5.59 3.91
CA LEU A 347 -21.75 -6.70 3.02
C LEU A 347 -22.35 -6.16 1.72
N ARG A 348 -21.74 -6.50 0.59
CA ARG A 348 -22.10 -6.05 -0.74
C ARG A 348 -22.47 -7.20 -1.67
N ASP A 349 -23.36 -6.95 -2.60
CA ASP A 349 -23.67 -7.87 -3.69
C ASP A 349 -22.81 -7.54 -4.91
N MET A 350 -21.89 -8.44 -5.28
CA MET A 350 -21.03 -8.31 -6.46
C MET A 350 -21.70 -8.79 -7.75
N GLY A 351 -22.94 -9.27 -7.68
CA GLY A 351 -23.63 -9.93 -8.78
C GLY A 351 -23.21 -11.39 -8.97
N ASP A 352 -23.92 -12.11 -9.83
CA ASP A 352 -23.70 -13.54 -10.16
C ASP A 352 -23.72 -14.46 -8.93
N GLY A 353 -24.52 -14.12 -7.90
CA GLY A 353 -24.63 -14.89 -6.67
C GLY A 353 -23.44 -14.75 -5.71
N VAL A 354 -22.51 -13.81 -5.95
CA VAL A 354 -21.32 -13.64 -5.11
C VAL A 354 -21.47 -12.38 -4.24
N ALA A 355 -21.31 -12.56 -2.93
CA ALA A 355 -21.23 -11.46 -1.97
C ALA A 355 -19.77 -11.01 -1.73
N CYS A 356 -19.59 -9.78 -1.22
CA CYS A 356 -18.31 -9.28 -0.72
C CYS A 356 -18.47 -8.69 0.68
N LEU A 357 -17.68 -9.16 1.62
CA LEU A 357 -17.52 -8.54 2.93
C LEU A 357 -16.31 -7.61 2.89
N GLU A 358 -16.59 -6.30 3.01
CA GLU A 358 -15.60 -5.23 2.96
C GLU A 358 -15.37 -4.66 4.37
N PHE A 359 -14.12 -4.68 4.86
CA PHE A 359 -13.73 -4.00 6.11
C PHE A 359 -13.35 -2.55 5.81
N HIS A 360 -13.72 -1.62 6.71
CA HIS A 360 -13.41 -0.20 6.56
C HIS A 360 -13.12 0.53 7.89
N THR A 361 -12.73 -0.20 8.94
CA THR A 361 -12.17 0.39 10.15
C THR A 361 -10.80 1.00 9.87
N LYS A 362 -10.29 1.83 10.80
CA LYS A 362 -8.91 2.34 10.69
C LYS A 362 -7.91 1.18 10.61
N MET A 363 -7.10 1.15 9.55
CA MET A 363 -6.19 0.04 9.22
C MET A 363 -6.88 -1.31 9.03
N ASN A 364 -8.18 -1.32 8.85
CA ASN A 364 -9.01 -2.54 8.79
C ASN A 364 -8.76 -3.47 9.98
N SER A 365 -8.61 -2.87 11.18
CA SER A 365 -8.47 -3.64 12.42
C SER A 365 -9.78 -4.36 12.74
N LEU A 366 -9.62 -5.59 13.27
CA LEU A 366 -10.74 -6.43 13.66
C LEU A 366 -11.25 -5.96 15.02
N ASP A 367 -12.34 -5.20 15.01
CA ASP A 367 -13.08 -4.78 16.18
C ASP A 367 -14.42 -5.53 16.29
N GLU A 368 -15.24 -5.13 17.25
CA GLU A 368 -16.53 -5.77 17.49
C GLU A 368 -17.48 -5.62 16.30
N ASP A 369 -17.48 -4.46 15.61
CA ASP A 369 -18.32 -4.20 14.45
C ASP A 369 -17.94 -5.10 13.27
N VAL A 370 -16.64 -5.24 12.98
CA VAL A 370 -16.16 -6.17 11.94
C VAL A 370 -16.54 -7.60 12.27
N MET A 371 -16.35 -8.04 13.52
CA MET A 371 -16.70 -9.40 13.94
C MET A 371 -18.21 -9.65 13.87
N ASN A 372 -19.03 -8.69 14.30
CA ASN A 372 -20.50 -8.78 14.22
C ASN A 372 -20.96 -8.88 12.77
N MET A 373 -20.46 -8.02 11.86
CA MET A 373 -20.80 -8.06 10.45
C MET A 373 -20.35 -9.35 9.77
N THR A 374 -19.21 -9.92 10.19
CA THR A 374 -18.75 -11.21 9.67
C THR A 374 -19.68 -12.34 10.06
N VAL A 375 -20.13 -12.39 11.31
CA VAL A 375 -21.13 -13.38 11.76
C VAL A 375 -22.43 -13.20 10.99
N GLU A 376 -22.97 -11.99 10.89
CA GLU A 376 -24.17 -11.67 10.12
C GLU A 376 -24.01 -12.09 8.64
N THR A 377 -22.84 -11.84 8.05
CA THR A 377 -22.55 -12.27 6.68
C THR A 377 -22.65 -13.78 6.51
N PHE A 378 -22.12 -14.55 7.46
CA PHE A 378 -22.23 -16.00 7.40
C PHE A 378 -23.68 -16.51 7.58
N ASP A 379 -24.49 -15.81 8.37
CA ASP A 379 -25.93 -16.15 8.52
C ASP A 379 -26.69 -15.83 7.23
N ARG A 380 -26.33 -14.73 6.53
CA ARG A 380 -26.93 -14.34 5.24
C ARG A 380 -26.36 -15.08 4.03
N LEU A 381 -25.32 -15.90 4.21
CA LEU A 381 -24.66 -16.60 3.09
C LEU A 381 -25.59 -17.59 2.40
N GLU A 382 -26.69 -18.01 3.01
CA GLU A 382 -27.74 -18.81 2.37
C GLU A 382 -28.29 -18.14 1.10
N ASN A 383 -28.32 -16.80 1.04
CA ASN A 383 -28.84 -16.01 -0.07
C ASN A 383 -27.83 -15.79 -1.22
N PHE A 384 -26.62 -16.31 -1.09
CA PHE A 384 -25.53 -16.20 -2.07
C PHE A 384 -24.94 -17.56 -2.35
N ASP A 385 -24.23 -17.71 -3.48
CA ASP A 385 -23.54 -18.95 -3.85
C ASP A 385 -22.11 -19.01 -3.32
N GLY A 386 -21.53 -17.86 -2.94
CA GLY A 386 -20.23 -17.76 -2.32
C GLY A 386 -19.88 -16.34 -1.87
N LEU A 387 -18.72 -16.22 -1.22
CA LEU A 387 -18.28 -14.99 -0.56
C LEU A 387 -16.84 -14.64 -0.93
N VAL A 388 -16.60 -13.35 -1.20
CA VAL A 388 -15.27 -12.74 -1.18
C VAL A 388 -15.12 -11.97 0.13
N ILE A 389 -13.98 -12.08 0.81
CA ILE A 389 -13.59 -11.17 1.89
C ILE A 389 -12.41 -10.35 1.36
N GLY A 390 -12.62 -9.04 1.19
CA GLY A 390 -11.63 -8.15 0.61
C GLY A 390 -12.07 -6.70 0.66
N ASN A 391 -11.18 -5.77 0.31
CA ASN A 391 -11.47 -4.35 0.30
C ASN A 391 -10.65 -3.59 -0.76
N GLU A 392 -11.03 -2.33 -1.01
CA GLU A 392 -10.28 -1.42 -1.90
C GLU A 392 -9.20 -0.62 -1.15
N GLY A 393 -9.13 -0.72 0.18
CA GLY A 393 -8.17 -0.01 1.05
C GLY A 393 -6.72 -0.44 0.82
N GLU A 394 -5.76 0.31 1.34
CA GLU A 394 -4.32 0.03 1.19
C GLU A 394 -3.93 -1.33 1.78
N ASN A 395 -4.50 -1.68 2.93
CA ASN A 395 -4.20 -2.88 3.68
C ASN A 395 -5.43 -3.77 3.82
N PHE A 396 -5.24 -5.08 3.83
CA PHE A 396 -6.32 -6.02 4.11
C PHE A 396 -6.78 -5.93 5.56
N SER A 397 -5.86 -6.12 6.52
CA SER A 397 -6.12 -5.94 7.96
C SER A 397 -4.81 -5.91 8.75
N ALA A 398 -4.70 -4.96 9.68
CA ALA A 398 -3.58 -4.91 10.64
C ALA A 398 -3.78 -5.87 11.84
N GLY A 399 -4.83 -6.68 11.84
CA GLY A 399 -5.16 -7.61 12.92
C GLY A 399 -6.12 -7.05 13.96
N ALA A 400 -6.11 -7.64 15.13
CA ALA A 400 -7.04 -7.31 16.21
C ALA A 400 -6.85 -5.89 16.78
N ASN A 401 -7.91 -5.32 17.33
CA ASN A 401 -7.88 -3.99 17.95
C ASN A 401 -7.16 -4.04 19.32
N LEU A 402 -5.86 -3.69 19.32
CA LEU A 402 -5.01 -3.70 20.51
C LEU A 402 -5.51 -2.78 21.62
N PHE A 403 -6.19 -1.68 21.29
CA PHE A 403 -6.71 -0.74 22.28
C PHE A 403 -7.79 -1.42 23.14
N MET A 404 -8.73 -2.11 22.52
CA MET A 404 -9.78 -2.84 23.23
C MET A 404 -9.20 -3.95 24.11
N MET A 405 -8.18 -4.64 23.63
CA MET A 405 -7.50 -5.70 24.39
C MET A 405 -6.82 -5.18 25.65
N VAL A 406 -6.02 -4.11 25.52
CA VAL A 406 -5.27 -3.58 26.67
C VAL A 406 -6.17 -2.90 27.68
N VAL A 407 -7.20 -2.16 27.23
CA VAL A 407 -8.18 -1.53 28.14
C VAL A 407 -9.02 -2.60 28.85
N GLY A 408 -9.50 -3.61 28.13
CA GLY A 408 -10.24 -4.73 28.71
C GLY A 408 -9.43 -5.48 29.79
N ALA A 409 -8.13 -5.73 29.51
CA ALA A 409 -7.24 -6.36 30.49
C ALA A 409 -7.01 -5.49 31.74
N GLN A 410 -6.78 -4.18 31.55
CA GLN A 410 -6.58 -3.24 32.68
C GLN A 410 -7.84 -3.05 33.54
N GLN A 411 -9.03 -3.19 32.94
CA GLN A 411 -10.30 -3.08 33.63
C GLN A 411 -10.81 -4.43 34.20
N GLY A 412 -10.05 -5.51 33.97
CA GLY A 412 -10.44 -6.85 34.45
C GLY A 412 -11.64 -7.45 33.71
N MET A 413 -11.91 -7.03 32.47
CA MET A 413 -13.04 -7.48 31.65
C MET A 413 -12.76 -8.85 30.98
N TRP A 414 -12.45 -9.85 31.80
CA TRP A 414 -11.97 -11.16 31.34
C TRP A 414 -13.00 -11.90 30.48
N ASP A 415 -14.28 -11.87 30.85
CA ASP A 415 -15.36 -12.51 30.09
C ASP A 415 -15.52 -11.89 28.70
N MET A 416 -15.33 -10.56 28.56
CA MET A 416 -15.34 -9.87 27.28
C MET A 416 -14.14 -10.30 26.42
N LEU A 417 -12.94 -10.39 27.02
CA LEU A 417 -11.73 -10.80 26.30
C LEU A 417 -11.84 -12.27 25.86
N ASP A 418 -12.27 -13.18 26.73
CA ASP A 418 -12.52 -14.59 26.37
C ASP A 418 -13.55 -14.71 25.26
N GLY A 419 -14.67 -13.98 25.38
CA GLY A 419 -15.71 -13.94 24.36
C GLY A 419 -15.21 -13.44 23.00
N ALA A 420 -14.36 -12.41 22.98
CA ALA A 420 -13.79 -11.87 21.74
C ALA A 420 -12.85 -12.87 21.06
N VAL A 421 -11.96 -13.54 21.82
CA VAL A 421 -11.07 -14.58 21.29
C VAL A 421 -11.88 -15.75 20.75
N ARG A 422 -12.84 -16.26 21.55
CA ARG A 422 -13.76 -17.35 21.13
C ARG A 422 -14.49 -16.99 19.84
N LYS A 423 -15.05 -15.78 19.76
CA LYS A 423 -15.77 -15.33 18.57
C LYS A 423 -14.89 -15.34 17.32
N LEU A 424 -13.63 -14.89 17.42
CA LEU A 424 -12.69 -14.95 16.30
C LEU A 424 -12.35 -16.40 15.90
N GLN A 425 -12.14 -17.30 16.87
CA GLN A 425 -11.95 -18.73 16.63
C GLN A 425 -13.14 -19.34 15.91
N ASP A 426 -14.35 -19.12 16.42
CA ASP A 426 -15.60 -19.64 15.87
C ASP A 426 -15.84 -19.12 14.45
N MET A 427 -15.58 -17.84 14.19
CA MET A 427 -15.66 -17.25 12.84
C MET A 427 -14.71 -17.95 11.87
N ASN A 428 -13.46 -18.14 12.25
CA ASN A 428 -12.44 -18.77 11.43
C ASN A 428 -12.78 -20.24 11.17
N MET A 429 -13.26 -21.00 12.17
CA MET A 429 -13.68 -22.37 12.01
C MET A 429 -14.94 -22.47 11.14
N ARG A 430 -15.92 -21.59 11.32
CA ARG A 430 -17.12 -21.51 10.48
C ARG A 430 -16.78 -21.20 9.03
N MET A 431 -15.81 -20.31 8.78
CA MET A 431 -15.31 -20.00 7.43
C MET A 431 -14.65 -21.22 6.80
N ARG A 432 -13.77 -21.92 7.54
CA ARG A 432 -13.05 -23.10 7.04
C ARG A 432 -13.98 -24.20 6.58
N TYR A 433 -15.07 -24.44 7.34
CA TYR A 433 -16.03 -25.51 7.08
C TYR A 433 -17.33 -25.03 6.42
N SER A 434 -17.29 -23.84 5.83
CA SER A 434 -18.44 -23.30 5.11
C SER A 434 -18.88 -24.20 3.98
N PRO A 435 -20.17 -24.50 3.83
CA PRO A 435 -20.69 -25.29 2.72
C PRO A 435 -20.62 -24.57 1.37
N LYS A 436 -20.39 -23.25 1.40
CA LYS A 436 -20.20 -22.41 0.21
C LYS A 436 -18.77 -21.85 0.18
N PRO A 437 -18.17 -21.67 -1.00
CA PRO A 437 -16.78 -21.21 -1.10
C PRO A 437 -16.63 -19.80 -0.57
N ILE A 438 -15.62 -19.59 0.27
CA ILE A 438 -15.20 -18.29 0.79
C ILE A 438 -13.77 -18.03 0.32
N VAL A 439 -13.60 -17.00 -0.52
CA VAL A 439 -12.32 -16.59 -1.06
C VAL A 439 -11.86 -15.31 -0.35
N VAL A 440 -10.66 -15.34 0.22
CA VAL A 440 -10.05 -14.14 0.83
C VAL A 440 -9.09 -13.49 -0.15
N ALA A 441 -9.20 -12.17 -0.30
CA ALA A 441 -8.44 -11.35 -1.25
C ALA A 441 -7.48 -10.37 -0.52
N PRO A 442 -6.38 -10.86 0.09
CA PRO A 442 -5.48 -10.02 0.87
C PRO A 442 -4.59 -9.17 -0.03
N ALA A 443 -4.27 -7.94 0.45
CA ALA A 443 -3.32 -7.02 -0.16
C ALA A 443 -2.69 -6.12 0.92
N GLY A 444 -1.46 -5.66 0.71
CA GLY A 444 -0.74 -4.85 1.69
C GLY A 444 -0.59 -5.58 3.02
N LEU A 445 -0.70 -4.87 4.14
CA LEU A 445 -0.60 -5.48 5.46
C LEU A 445 -1.76 -6.44 5.73
N THR A 446 -1.41 -7.67 6.10
CA THR A 446 -2.32 -8.78 6.42
C THR A 446 -1.77 -9.48 7.66
N LEU A 447 -1.93 -8.85 8.82
CA LEU A 447 -1.19 -9.19 10.02
C LEU A 447 -2.09 -9.80 11.11
N GLY A 448 -1.53 -10.68 11.93
CA GLY A 448 -2.21 -11.25 13.09
C GLY A 448 -3.56 -11.87 12.73
N GLY A 449 -4.66 -11.41 13.33
CA GLY A 449 -6.01 -11.87 13.03
C GLY A 449 -6.39 -11.78 11.54
N GLY A 450 -5.84 -10.81 10.78
CA GLY A 450 -6.02 -10.74 9.32
C GLY A 450 -5.32 -11.90 8.59
N CYS A 451 -4.15 -12.33 9.08
CA CYS A 451 -3.47 -13.53 8.61
C CYS A 451 -4.28 -14.79 8.97
N GLU A 452 -4.83 -14.85 10.19
CA GLU A 452 -5.65 -15.98 10.65
C GLU A 452 -6.92 -16.13 9.79
N ILE A 453 -7.64 -15.05 9.48
CA ILE A 453 -8.76 -15.05 8.53
C ILE A 453 -8.31 -15.57 7.17
N THR A 454 -7.20 -15.07 6.65
CA THR A 454 -6.67 -15.49 5.35
C THR A 454 -6.36 -17.00 5.31
N MET A 455 -5.78 -17.54 6.37
CA MET A 455 -5.43 -18.95 6.46
C MET A 455 -6.64 -19.89 6.55
N HIS A 456 -7.82 -19.40 6.93
CA HIS A 456 -9.04 -20.21 7.04
C HIS A 456 -9.94 -20.17 5.81
N ALA A 457 -9.56 -19.42 4.77
CA ALA A 457 -10.29 -19.35 3.51
C ALA A 457 -10.36 -20.71 2.80
N SER A 458 -11.43 -20.91 2.04
CA SER A 458 -11.51 -22.03 1.10
C SER A 458 -10.44 -21.92 0.01
N ARG A 459 -10.12 -20.69 -0.39
CA ARG A 459 -9.07 -20.32 -1.33
C ARG A 459 -8.61 -18.91 -1.06
N VAL A 460 -7.34 -18.62 -1.30
CA VAL A 460 -6.79 -17.26 -1.25
C VAL A 460 -6.45 -16.79 -2.66
N VAL A 461 -6.86 -15.58 -2.98
CA VAL A 461 -6.42 -14.84 -4.17
C VAL A 461 -5.67 -13.61 -3.66
N ALA A 462 -4.35 -13.70 -3.54
CA ALA A 462 -3.52 -12.67 -2.93
C ALA A 462 -2.97 -11.68 -3.95
N SER A 463 -2.90 -10.40 -3.60
CA SER A 463 -2.04 -9.48 -4.34
C SER A 463 -0.57 -9.89 -4.22
N ALA A 464 0.22 -9.73 -5.28
CA ALA A 464 1.66 -10.00 -5.24
C ALA A 464 2.35 -9.24 -4.10
N GLU A 465 1.94 -7.99 -3.84
CA GLU A 465 2.39 -7.16 -2.72
C GLU A 465 1.45 -7.38 -1.51
N THR A 466 1.52 -8.57 -0.93
CA THR A 466 0.86 -8.93 0.33
C THR A 466 1.94 -9.17 1.39
N TYR A 467 1.88 -8.41 2.47
CA TYR A 467 2.78 -8.48 3.63
C TYR A 467 2.05 -9.18 4.76
N ILE A 468 2.23 -10.50 4.86
CA ILE A 468 1.39 -11.35 5.70
C ILE A 468 2.20 -12.14 6.73
N GLY A 469 1.67 -12.22 7.94
CA GLY A 469 2.29 -13.01 9.01
C GLY A 469 1.53 -12.95 10.33
N LEU A 470 1.86 -13.92 11.19
CA LEU A 470 1.42 -13.99 12.58
C LEU A 470 2.42 -13.21 13.44
N VAL A 471 2.04 -12.01 13.88
CA VAL A 471 2.92 -11.01 14.50
C VAL A 471 2.72 -10.86 16.02
N GLU A 472 1.90 -11.69 16.61
CA GLU A 472 1.39 -11.59 17.97
C GLU A 472 2.50 -11.57 19.02
N LEU A 473 3.61 -12.32 18.81
CA LEU A 473 4.72 -12.32 19.76
C LEU A 473 5.40 -10.95 19.85
N GLY A 474 5.34 -10.17 18.78
CA GLY A 474 5.83 -8.78 18.78
C GLY A 474 5.12 -7.87 19.77
N VAL A 475 3.86 -8.16 20.10
CA VAL A 475 3.04 -7.42 21.07
C VAL A 475 2.88 -8.17 22.40
N GLY A 476 3.59 -9.28 22.60
CA GLY A 476 3.63 -10.00 23.85
C GLY A 476 2.51 -11.04 24.06
N VAL A 477 1.83 -11.47 23.00
CA VAL A 477 0.83 -12.55 23.02
C VAL A 477 1.14 -13.61 21.97
N ILE A 478 0.29 -14.62 21.83
CA ILE A 478 0.43 -15.68 20.82
C ILE A 478 -0.72 -15.61 19.82
N PRO A 479 -0.57 -16.18 18.60
CA PRO A 479 -1.68 -16.35 17.67
C PRO A 479 -2.76 -17.25 18.29
N ALA A 480 -3.95 -16.69 18.51
CA ALA A 480 -5.02 -17.38 19.23
C ALA A 480 -6.40 -17.28 18.57
N GLY A 481 -6.51 -16.68 17.39
CA GLY A 481 -7.69 -16.79 16.54
C GLY A 481 -7.62 -18.01 15.63
N ALA A 482 -7.08 -19.14 16.12
CA ALA A 482 -6.78 -20.38 15.42
C ALA A 482 -5.49 -20.35 14.56
N GLY A 483 -4.63 -19.35 14.70
CA GLY A 483 -3.39 -19.23 13.94
C GLY A 483 -2.37 -20.30 14.30
N THR A 484 -2.16 -20.58 15.58
CA THR A 484 -1.25 -21.65 16.06
C THR A 484 -1.74 -23.02 15.57
N LYS A 485 -3.03 -23.31 15.69
CA LYS A 485 -3.67 -24.51 15.18
C LYS A 485 -3.45 -24.66 13.66
N GLU A 486 -3.65 -23.60 12.88
CA GLU A 486 -3.45 -23.64 11.43
C GLU A 486 -1.99 -23.87 11.03
N MET A 487 -1.03 -23.28 11.74
CA MET A 487 0.38 -23.54 11.48
C MET A 487 0.76 -25.01 11.76
N LEU A 488 0.24 -25.60 12.84
CA LEU A 488 0.40 -27.04 13.10
C LEU A 488 -0.21 -27.89 11.96
N ARG A 489 -1.44 -27.57 11.57
CA ARG A 489 -2.14 -28.27 10.47
C ARG A 489 -1.37 -28.18 9.15
N ARG A 490 -0.78 -27.03 8.83
CA ARG A 490 -0.11 -26.77 7.54
C ARG A 490 1.33 -27.27 7.48
N ILE A 491 2.03 -27.30 8.59
CA ILE A 491 3.46 -27.63 8.63
C ILE A 491 3.73 -28.97 9.30
N VAL A 492 3.08 -29.26 10.41
CA VAL A 492 3.37 -30.47 11.21
C VAL A 492 2.54 -31.67 10.75
N ASN A 493 1.23 -31.49 10.55
CA ASN A 493 0.35 -32.60 10.14
C ASN A 493 0.81 -33.33 8.87
N PRO A 494 1.23 -32.66 7.77
CA PRO A 494 1.66 -33.35 6.56
C PRO A 494 2.88 -34.28 6.80
N VAL A 495 3.78 -33.87 7.69
CA VAL A 495 4.95 -34.67 8.08
C VAL A 495 4.50 -35.90 8.89
N MET A 496 3.62 -35.69 9.87
CA MET A 496 3.20 -36.75 10.80
C MET A 496 2.21 -37.74 10.21
N ARG A 497 1.71 -37.52 9.00
CA ARG A 497 0.95 -38.50 8.21
C ARG A 497 1.84 -39.55 7.52
N VAL A 498 3.16 -39.29 7.49
CA VAL A 498 4.13 -40.22 6.95
C VAL A 498 4.56 -41.17 8.07
N GLU A 499 4.55 -42.48 7.77
CA GLU A 499 4.94 -43.50 8.75
C GLU A 499 6.39 -43.30 9.23
N ASN A 500 6.61 -43.42 10.53
CA ASN A 500 7.91 -43.25 11.20
C ASN A 500 8.54 -41.83 11.06
N ALA A 501 7.74 -40.81 10.76
CA ALA A 501 8.21 -39.44 10.70
C ALA A 501 8.39 -38.82 12.10
N GLU A 502 9.34 -37.91 12.23
CA GLU A 502 9.64 -37.20 13.46
C GLU A 502 9.15 -35.73 13.39
N PRO A 503 8.44 -35.24 14.41
CA PRO A 503 7.80 -33.93 14.36
C PRO A 503 8.74 -32.74 14.55
N LEU A 504 9.93 -32.94 15.16
CA LEU A 504 10.72 -31.85 15.75
C LEU A 504 11.14 -30.78 14.73
N ALA A 505 11.63 -31.17 13.56
CA ALA A 505 12.05 -30.23 12.53
C ALA A 505 10.88 -29.37 11.99
N ALA A 506 9.73 -29.99 11.75
CA ALA A 506 8.52 -29.31 11.31
C ALA A 506 7.96 -28.38 12.40
N LEU A 507 7.97 -28.86 13.64
CA LEU A 507 7.55 -28.09 14.80
C LEU A 507 8.45 -26.85 15.03
N GLN A 508 9.79 -27.03 14.94
CA GLN A 508 10.76 -25.93 15.03
C GLN A 508 10.54 -24.89 13.92
N LYS A 509 10.28 -25.33 12.68
CA LYS A 509 9.94 -24.41 11.57
C LYS A 509 8.73 -23.56 11.90
N ALA A 510 7.63 -24.17 12.33
CA ALA A 510 6.40 -23.45 12.70
C ALA A 510 6.63 -22.53 13.91
N PHE A 511 7.33 -23.02 14.94
CA PHE A 511 7.64 -22.24 16.14
C PHE A 511 8.49 -21.00 15.82
N LEU A 512 9.58 -21.13 15.06
CA LEU A 512 10.46 -20.00 14.71
C LEU A 512 9.74 -18.97 13.86
N GLN A 513 8.86 -19.40 12.96
CA GLN A 513 8.09 -18.50 12.11
C GLN A 513 7.17 -17.58 12.92
N MET A 514 6.44 -18.14 13.88
CA MET A 514 5.58 -17.39 14.81
C MET A 514 6.42 -16.67 15.87
N GLY A 515 7.41 -17.35 16.45
CA GLY A 515 8.27 -16.83 17.53
C GLY A 515 9.04 -15.57 17.16
N GLN A 516 9.45 -15.47 15.90
CA GLN A 516 10.12 -14.28 15.36
C GLN A 516 9.15 -13.23 14.81
N ALA A 517 7.83 -13.46 14.91
CA ALA A 517 6.82 -12.60 14.31
C ALA A 517 7.11 -12.31 12.82
N LYS A 518 7.51 -13.35 12.07
CA LYS A 518 7.98 -13.19 10.69
C LYS A 518 6.83 -12.79 9.77
N VAL A 519 7.06 -11.72 9.01
CA VAL A 519 6.14 -11.24 7.97
C VAL A 519 6.74 -11.54 6.60
N ALA A 520 5.99 -12.21 5.75
CA ALA A 520 6.34 -12.37 4.35
C ALA A 520 6.29 -11.01 3.64
N THR A 521 7.27 -10.75 2.80
CA THR A 521 7.38 -9.49 2.02
C THR A 521 6.77 -9.59 0.62
N SER A 522 6.11 -10.71 0.33
CA SER A 522 5.35 -10.96 -0.90
C SER A 522 4.45 -12.17 -0.75
N ALA A 523 3.45 -12.31 -1.63
CA ALA A 523 2.60 -13.50 -1.68
C ALA A 523 3.42 -14.78 -1.95
N GLU A 524 4.47 -14.73 -2.77
CA GLU A 524 5.31 -15.90 -3.03
C GLU A 524 6.18 -16.29 -1.83
N GLU A 525 6.69 -15.34 -1.06
CA GLU A 525 7.35 -15.66 0.22
C GLU A 525 6.37 -16.28 1.22
N ALA A 526 5.12 -15.78 1.26
CA ALA A 526 4.05 -16.36 2.09
C ALA A 526 3.76 -17.83 1.72
N ARG A 527 3.86 -18.20 0.44
CA ARG A 527 3.78 -19.59 -0.04
C ARG A 527 4.92 -20.44 0.53
N GLY A 528 6.16 -19.94 0.49
CA GLY A 528 7.34 -20.57 1.13
C GLY A 528 7.20 -20.74 2.64
N MET A 529 6.43 -19.86 3.27
CA MET A 529 6.09 -19.90 4.70
C MET A 529 4.88 -20.79 5.02
N ASN A 530 4.26 -21.47 4.07
CA ASN A 530 3.04 -22.25 4.24
C ASN A 530 1.81 -21.43 4.71
N ILE A 531 1.86 -20.10 4.62
CA ILE A 531 0.70 -19.22 4.86
C ILE A 531 -0.23 -19.27 3.65
N LEU A 532 0.31 -19.20 2.43
CA LEU A 532 -0.41 -19.53 1.21
C LEU A 532 -0.15 -20.99 0.82
N LEU A 533 -1.17 -21.64 0.31
CA LEU A 533 -1.10 -23.03 -0.17
C LEU A 533 -0.79 -23.08 -1.67
N PRO A 534 -0.32 -24.22 -2.21
CA PRO A 534 -0.03 -24.36 -3.64
C PRO A 534 -1.20 -24.01 -4.57
N ALA A 535 -2.43 -24.27 -4.13
CA ALA A 535 -3.64 -23.98 -4.90
C ALA A 535 -4.09 -22.52 -4.85
N ASP A 536 -3.54 -21.70 -3.95
CA ASP A 536 -3.86 -20.29 -3.85
C ASP A 536 -3.28 -19.51 -5.04
N ARG A 537 -3.96 -18.43 -5.42
CA ARG A 537 -3.58 -17.63 -6.59
C ARG A 537 -2.89 -16.34 -6.18
N VAL A 538 -2.01 -15.86 -7.04
CA VAL A 538 -1.34 -14.56 -6.89
C VAL A 538 -1.72 -13.67 -8.08
N VAL A 539 -2.17 -12.46 -7.79
CA VAL A 539 -2.57 -11.45 -8.76
C VAL A 539 -1.55 -10.32 -8.75
N MET A 540 -0.90 -10.08 -9.89
CA MET A 540 0.13 -9.06 -10.02
C MET A 540 -0.45 -7.64 -9.96
N ASN A 541 -1.57 -7.39 -10.66
CA ASN A 541 -2.22 -6.09 -10.66
C ASN A 541 -3.34 -6.05 -9.61
N ARG A 542 -3.08 -5.32 -8.53
CA ARG A 542 -4.05 -5.16 -7.45
C ARG A 542 -5.43 -4.67 -7.89
N SER A 543 -5.52 -3.90 -8.97
CA SER A 543 -6.81 -3.43 -9.49
C SER A 543 -7.71 -4.56 -9.97
N HIS A 544 -7.16 -5.74 -10.28
CA HIS A 544 -7.90 -6.94 -10.69
C HIS A 544 -8.24 -7.86 -9.52
N LEU A 545 -7.72 -7.59 -8.32
CA LEU A 545 -7.76 -8.50 -7.19
C LEU A 545 -9.17 -8.97 -6.84
N LEU A 546 -10.12 -8.04 -6.69
CA LEU A 546 -11.51 -8.37 -6.31
C LEU A 546 -12.26 -9.09 -7.43
N ALA A 547 -11.99 -8.73 -8.68
CA ALA A 547 -12.58 -9.42 -9.83
C ALA A 547 -12.05 -10.87 -9.94
N GLU A 548 -10.74 -11.06 -9.75
CA GLU A 548 -10.13 -12.39 -9.75
C GLU A 548 -10.59 -13.23 -8.56
N ALA A 549 -10.82 -12.63 -7.40
CA ALA A 549 -11.40 -13.32 -6.25
C ALA A 549 -12.85 -13.74 -6.51
N LYS A 550 -13.67 -12.87 -7.13
CA LYS A 550 -15.02 -13.22 -7.56
C LYS A 550 -15.00 -14.38 -8.57
N ASN A 551 -14.11 -14.31 -9.58
CA ASN A 551 -13.95 -15.35 -10.58
C ASN A 551 -13.53 -16.68 -9.94
N GLU A 552 -12.70 -16.67 -8.92
CA GLU A 552 -12.30 -17.87 -8.19
C GLU A 552 -13.48 -18.49 -7.43
N VAL A 553 -14.35 -17.67 -6.80
CA VAL A 553 -15.61 -18.14 -6.18
C VAL A 553 -16.47 -18.84 -7.24
N LEU A 554 -16.72 -18.20 -8.38
CA LEU A 554 -17.52 -18.78 -9.47
C LEU A 554 -16.91 -20.07 -10.02
N HIS A 555 -15.58 -20.11 -10.16
CA HIS A 555 -14.86 -21.30 -10.58
C HIS A 555 -15.04 -22.46 -9.58
N MET A 556 -14.91 -22.20 -8.28
CA MET A 556 -15.11 -23.20 -7.23
C MET A 556 -16.54 -23.74 -7.22
N ILE A 557 -17.55 -22.89 -7.42
CA ILE A 557 -18.96 -23.29 -7.54
C ILE A 557 -19.14 -24.22 -8.75
N ALA A 558 -18.65 -23.82 -9.91
CA ALA A 558 -18.75 -24.59 -11.15
C ALA A 558 -18.03 -25.94 -11.04
N ALA A 559 -16.94 -26.01 -10.28
CA ALA A 559 -16.19 -27.22 -9.99
C ALA A 559 -16.86 -28.14 -8.94
N GLY A 560 -18.03 -27.77 -8.39
CA GLY A 560 -18.73 -28.53 -7.36
C GLY A 560 -18.05 -28.49 -5.99
N TYR A 561 -17.70 -27.32 -5.53
CA TYR A 561 -17.06 -27.10 -4.23
C TYR A 561 -17.73 -27.89 -3.10
N LYS A 562 -16.89 -28.48 -2.27
CA LYS A 562 -17.27 -29.10 -0.98
C LYS A 562 -16.31 -28.63 0.10
N PRO A 563 -16.81 -28.37 1.34
CA PRO A 563 -15.93 -28.03 2.45
C PRO A 563 -14.96 -29.19 2.76
N PRO A 564 -13.78 -28.91 3.30
CA PRO A 564 -12.88 -29.95 3.78
C PRO A 564 -13.53 -30.74 4.93
N ALA A 565 -13.16 -32.01 5.07
CA ALA A 565 -13.52 -32.77 6.25
C ALA A 565 -12.81 -32.25 7.50
N PRO A 566 -13.42 -32.35 8.71
CA PRO A 566 -12.74 -32.05 9.96
C PRO A 566 -11.44 -32.86 10.08
N GLU A 567 -10.40 -32.23 10.58
CA GLU A 567 -9.07 -32.82 10.72
C GLU A 567 -8.68 -32.89 12.20
N LEU A 568 -7.83 -33.88 12.53
CA LEU A 568 -7.11 -33.86 13.81
C LEU A 568 -5.80 -33.09 13.65
N ILE A 569 -5.31 -32.54 14.74
CA ILE A 569 -4.04 -31.82 14.82
C ILE A 569 -3.05 -32.69 15.59
N TYR A 570 -1.83 -32.84 15.05
CA TYR A 570 -0.77 -33.54 15.77
C TYR A 570 -0.16 -32.60 16.82
N ALA A 571 -0.31 -32.96 18.08
CA ALA A 571 0.32 -32.31 19.23
C ALA A 571 1.52 -33.12 19.68
N ALA A 572 2.72 -32.52 19.71
CA ALA A 572 3.97 -33.26 19.77
C ALA A 572 4.37 -33.78 21.17
N GLY A 573 3.66 -33.35 22.24
CA GLY A 573 3.86 -33.84 23.60
C GLY A 573 5.09 -33.29 24.33
N ARG A 574 5.37 -33.85 25.51
CA ARG A 574 6.36 -33.35 26.47
C ARG A 574 7.79 -33.30 25.96
N ASP A 575 8.24 -34.32 25.23
CA ASP A 575 9.63 -34.41 24.78
C ASP A 575 9.97 -33.31 23.77
N ALA A 576 9.05 -33.08 22.82
CA ALA A 576 9.16 -31.99 21.87
C ALA A 576 9.09 -30.60 22.55
N LEU A 577 8.21 -30.46 23.56
CA LEU A 577 8.11 -29.24 24.37
C LEU A 577 9.45 -28.93 25.06
N ALA A 578 10.10 -29.95 25.65
CA ALA A 578 11.41 -29.79 26.29
C ALA A 578 12.46 -29.34 25.28
N ALA A 579 12.50 -29.94 24.09
CA ALA A 579 13.45 -29.57 23.03
C ALA A 579 13.24 -28.12 22.54
N ILE A 580 11.99 -27.67 22.33
CA ILE A 580 11.68 -26.29 21.94
C ILE A 580 12.04 -25.29 23.06
N ARG A 581 11.78 -25.62 24.32
CA ARG A 581 12.14 -24.78 25.48
C ARG A 581 13.64 -24.62 25.60
N ILE A 582 14.43 -25.68 25.38
CA ILE A 582 15.91 -25.59 25.34
C ILE A 582 16.34 -24.64 24.23
N GLY A 583 15.77 -24.75 23.02
CA GLY A 583 16.07 -23.83 21.92
C GLY A 583 15.75 -22.36 22.27
N ALA A 584 14.58 -22.10 22.84
CA ALA A 584 14.19 -20.75 23.28
C ALA A 584 15.13 -20.22 24.41
N TRP A 585 15.54 -21.08 25.34
CA TRP A 585 16.51 -20.74 26.37
C TRP A 585 17.87 -20.36 25.78
N MET A 586 18.38 -21.09 24.76
CA MET A 586 19.63 -20.75 24.06
C MET A 586 19.53 -19.36 23.40
N PHE A 587 18.40 -19.00 22.79
CA PHE A 587 18.21 -17.67 22.23
C PHE A 587 18.25 -16.58 23.33
N LYS A 588 17.69 -16.85 24.50
CA LYS A 588 17.74 -15.94 25.65
C LYS A 588 19.18 -15.77 26.16
N GLU A 589 19.90 -16.87 26.41
CA GLU A 589 21.29 -16.81 26.89
C GLU A 589 22.24 -16.17 25.88
N GLY A 590 21.97 -16.34 24.59
CA GLY A 590 22.65 -15.62 23.50
C GLY A 590 22.28 -14.15 23.33
N HIS A 591 21.40 -13.62 24.18
CA HIS A 591 20.88 -12.22 24.13
C HIS A 591 20.16 -11.85 22.81
N TYR A 592 19.66 -12.84 22.07
CA TYR A 592 18.84 -12.59 20.87
C TYR A 592 17.40 -12.22 21.22
N ILE A 593 16.91 -12.68 22.37
CA ILE A 593 15.56 -12.39 22.89
C ILE A 593 15.64 -11.99 24.36
N THR A 594 14.62 -11.21 24.81
CA THR A 594 14.51 -10.81 26.23
C THR A 594 14.00 -11.96 27.10
N GLN A 595 14.08 -11.79 28.42
CA GLN A 595 13.47 -12.73 29.37
C GLN A 595 11.96 -12.84 29.13
N TYR A 596 11.29 -11.75 28.75
CA TYR A 596 9.86 -11.76 28.50
C TYR A 596 9.51 -12.40 27.15
N ASP A 597 10.31 -12.19 26.10
CA ASP A 597 10.17 -12.93 24.84
C ASP A 597 10.26 -14.44 25.08
N HIS A 598 11.20 -14.90 25.94
CA HIS A 598 11.33 -16.30 26.33
C HIS A 598 10.08 -16.82 27.05
N HIS A 599 9.45 -16.02 27.93
CA HIS A 599 8.20 -16.36 28.59
C HIS A 599 7.05 -16.56 27.60
N VAL A 600 6.83 -15.59 26.70
CA VAL A 600 5.78 -15.66 25.66
C VAL A 600 6.04 -16.84 24.70
N ALA A 601 7.28 -17.05 24.27
CA ALA A 601 7.67 -18.19 23.45
C ALA A 601 7.39 -19.54 24.16
N GLY A 602 7.57 -19.59 25.48
CA GLY A 602 7.23 -20.75 26.31
C GLY A 602 5.74 -21.09 26.28
N LYS A 603 4.86 -20.08 26.28
CA LYS A 603 3.40 -20.24 26.13
C LYS A 603 3.04 -20.76 24.74
N LEU A 604 3.65 -20.21 23.68
CA LEU A 604 3.48 -20.71 22.31
C LEU A 604 3.90 -22.18 22.21
N ALA A 605 5.09 -22.54 22.72
CA ALA A 605 5.58 -23.92 22.71
C ALA A 605 4.63 -24.87 23.44
N TYR A 606 4.07 -24.44 24.57
CA TYR A 606 3.09 -25.22 25.36
C TYR A 606 1.85 -25.54 24.53
N VAL A 607 1.26 -24.55 23.86
CA VAL A 607 0.11 -24.76 22.98
C VAL A 607 0.45 -25.71 21.82
N MET A 608 1.55 -25.45 21.12
CA MET A 608 1.98 -26.26 19.96
C MET A 608 2.25 -27.72 20.29
N CYS A 609 2.65 -28.00 21.51
CA CYS A 609 2.94 -29.36 21.97
C CYS A 609 1.73 -30.07 22.65
N GLY A 610 0.57 -29.35 22.74
CA GLY A 610 -0.65 -29.90 23.31
C GLY A 610 -0.71 -29.84 24.83
N GLY A 611 -0.10 -28.82 25.44
CA GLY A 611 -0.20 -28.58 26.88
C GLY A 611 0.53 -29.66 27.68
N GLU A 612 -0.21 -30.33 28.59
CA GLU A 612 0.32 -31.35 29.51
C GLU A 612 0.38 -32.79 28.92
N LEU A 613 0.25 -32.94 27.60
CA LEU A 613 0.33 -34.25 26.96
C LEU A 613 1.70 -34.92 27.21
N THR A 614 1.68 -36.14 27.72
CA THR A 614 2.91 -36.90 28.04
C THR A 614 3.64 -37.40 26.79
N ARG A 615 2.93 -37.60 25.67
CA ARG A 615 3.48 -38.09 24.42
C ARG A 615 2.76 -37.42 23.22
N GLY A 616 3.40 -37.44 22.07
CA GLY A 616 2.77 -36.95 20.83
C GLY A 616 1.54 -37.78 20.46
N GLN A 617 0.47 -37.10 20.08
CA GLN A 617 -0.78 -37.72 19.65
C GLN A 617 -1.64 -36.79 18.81
N TRP A 618 -2.61 -37.35 18.09
CA TRP A 618 -3.61 -36.62 17.37
C TRP A 618 -4.73 -36.17 18.31
N VAL A 619 -5.03 -34.86 18.30
CA VAL A 619 -6.09 -34.24 19.12
C VAL A 619 -7.10 -33.50 18.23
N SER A 620 -8.27 -33.15 18.75
CA SER A 620 -9.24 -32.36 18.02
C SER A 620 -8.71 -30.93 17.79
N GLU A 621 -9.19 -30.24 16.76
CA GLU A 621 -8.91 -28.82 16.57
C GLU A 621 -9.33 -28.01 17.79
N GLN A 622 -10.51 -28.31 18.37
CA GLN A 622 -11.02 -27.61 19.55
C GLN A 622 -10.06 -27.70 20.75
N TYR A 623 -9.38 -28.82 20.94
CA TYR A 623 -8.40 -28.96 22.01
C TYR A 623 -7.27 -27.95 21.89
N ILE A 624 -6.75 -27.72 20.70
CA ILE A 624 -5.70 -26.69 20.47
C ILE A 624 -6.26 -25.28 20.61
N LEU A 625 -7.49 -25.02 20.12
CA LEU A 625 -8.14 -23.73 20.25
C LEU A 625 -8.37 -23.34 21.72
N ASP A 626 -8.72 -24.29 22.57
CA ASP A 626 -8.88 -24.06 24.01
C ASP A 626 -7.55 -23.69 24.67
N LEU A 627 -6.46 -24.37 24.30
CA LEU A 627 -5.10 -24.04 24.75
C LEU A 627 -4.63 -22.67 24.26
N GLU A 628 -4.91 -22.30 23.00
CA GLU A 628 -4.64 -20.95 22.48
C GLU A 628 -5.32 -19.89 23.33
N ARG A 629 -6.61 -20.09 23.63
CA ARG A 629 -7.43 -19.15 24.40
C ARG A 629 -6.94 -19.01 25.85
N GLU A 630 -6.66 -20.14 26.52
CA GLU A 630 -6.07 -20.14 27.85
C GLU A 630 -4.75 -19.36 27.89
N ALA A 631 -3.86 -19.63 26.95
CA ALA A 631 -2.54 -19.01 26.91
C ALA A 631 -2.61 -17.51 26.62
N ILE A 632 -3.43 -17.05 25.67
CA ILE A 632 -3.54 -15.61 25.37
C ILE A 632 -4.18 -14.83 26.53
N LEU A 633 -5.21 -15.36 27.17
CA LEU A 633 -5.84 -14.74 28.34
C LEU A 633 -4.85 -14.60 29.50
N SER A 634 -4.01 -15.62 29.74
CA SER A 634 -2.95 -15.52 30.75
C SER A 634 -1.94 -14.40 30.42
N LEU A 635 -1.61 -14.19 29.14
CA LEU A 635 -0.70 -13.14 28.71
C LEU A 635 -1.31 -11.74 28.75
N PHE A 636 -2.60 -11.57 28.52
CA PHE A 636 -3.27 -10.28 28.69
C PHE A 636 -3.16 -9.72 30.11
N GLY A 637 -3.08 -10.59 31.13
CA GLY A 637 -2.88 -10.21 32.52
C GLY A 637 -1.47 -9.69 32.86
N GLU A 638 -0.50 -9.89 31.97
CA GLU A 638 0.90 -9.53 32.20
C GLU A 638 1.15 -8.05 31.92
N GLU A 639 1.70 -7.31 32.88
CA GLU A 639 2.04 -5.88 32.73
C GLU A 639 2.95 -5.62 31.52
N LYS A 640 3.89 -6.51 31.24
CA LYS A 640 4.82 -6.39 30.11
C LYS A 640 4.13 -6.53 28.76
N THR A 641 3.12 -7.39 28.63
CA THR A 641 2.26 -7.46 27.44
C THR A 641 1.50 -6.16 27.23
N GLN A 642 0.85 -5.65 28.30
CA GLN A 642 0.10 -4.40 28.23
C GLN A 642 1.00 -3.22 27.84
N ALA A 643 2.22 -3.15 28.38
CA ALA A 643 3.21 -2.14 28.00
C ALA A 643 3.62 -2.23 26.53
N ARG A 644 3.77 -3.44 25.96
CA ARG A 644 4.05 -3.64 24.52
C ARG A 644 2.90 -3.15 23.64
N MET A 645 1.66 -3.47 23.98
CA MET A 645 0.46 -3.02 23.26
C MET A 645 0.37 -1.49 23.29
N TRP A 646 0.56 -0.86 24.45
CA TRP A 646 0.57 0.61 24.57
C TRP A 646 1.69 1.26 23.74
N SER A 647 2.87 0.67 23.71
CA SER A 647 3.98 1.20 22.88
C SER A 647 3.61 1.23 21.39
N ILE A 648 3.00 0.16 20.87
CA ILE A 648 2.52 0.13 19.47
C ILE A 648 1.46 1.21 19.23
N LEU A 649 0.48 1.34 20.13
CA LEU A 649 -0.61 2.32 19.98
C LEU A 649 -0.11 3.77 20.01
N GLN A 650 0.87 4.07 20.87
CA GLN A 650 1.38 5.44 21.06
C GLN A 650 2.47 5.82 20.06
N THR A 651 3.35 4.89 19.72
CA THR A 651 4.58 5.18 18.96
C THR A 651 4.66 4.50 17.60
N GLY A 652 3.78 3.53 17.34
CA GLY A 652 3.86 2.66 16.16
C GLY A 652 5.07 1.70 16.18
N LYS A 653 5.79 1.57 17.31
CA LYS A 653 7.01 0.76 17.42
C LYS A 653 6.87 -0.31 18.48
N PRO A 654 7.40 -1.53 18.22
CA PRO A 654 7.42 -2.59 19.21
C PRO A 654 8.37 -2.24 20.37
N LEU A 655 7.91 -2.48 21.60
CA LEU A 655 8.72 -2.41 22.81
C LEU A 655 9.35 -3.79 23.08
N ARG A 656 10.61 -3.81 23.42
CA ARG A 656 11.28 -5.02 23.92
C ARG A 656 11.66 -4.81 25.39
N ASN A 657 10.94 -5.47 26.30
CA ASN A 657 11.05 -5.31 27.76
C ASN A 657 11.37 -6.62 28.48
#